data_0ebb0b608203fc4dfa406669de24e685
#
_entry.id   0ebb0b608203fc4dfa406669de24e685
#
_cell.length_a   1.000
_cell.length_b   1.000
_cell.length_c   1.000
_cell.angle_alpha   90.00
_cell.angle_beta   90.00
_cell.angle_gamma   90.00
#
_symmetry.space_group_name_H-M   'P 1'
#
loop_
_entity.id
_entity.type
_entity.pdbx_description
1 polymer ?
#
loop_
_entity_poly.entity_id
_entity_poly.type
_entity_poly.pdbx_seq_one_letter_code
_entity_poly.pdbx_strand_id
1 'polypeptide(L)'
;MRSITHVRFAARRAAGASALALAAALAVSASPAAAQPAAAPADSNTIGEVVVTAQFREQSLQNTPIAITAVNAAMLEQRSQTSIEQVANQAPNVTLKPQGSAFGPSLGASIRGVGQYDFNPALEPGVGMYVDDVYYSTLTGSILDLLDLDRVEILRGPQGTLAGKNSIGGAVKLYSKKPTGSGDGYFQATYGGLNRLEARGSADFAIVPDVLFMRLSGVTKHYDGYVTRLDYTCANPGSALPSFTSRTDCKLGSEGGKDYSAVRAAARWLPTENLEVNIIGDFTSDTSQNPATTLLYANNANPFVAVNGVPYDSRFIPSDPYVSYANYFMPGKTAIPFSADPFFTDGGSRYSGWGVSGQIDWKLADNLSLRSVTAQRAYTSDWSEDNDVSPLALGLGSEHLSHRQFSQELRLNANVGEVLDLTVGGFYFRQNTIYATHQDLWYPGIVLDFLGNDPVLAHTKALFAHSVWHVTDRVNLTGGVRYTKEDKSYTFSRRTRTGALHPVLGAADGVTGHYEGDRWDYRVSADFKVTDTVLTYATISTGFKGGGINPRPFVVQQIRSFGPETLTAYELGFKSSLFERRMRLNGAVFYNKYKDIQLTSLSCPQFGGPGPCALPQNAGDATVKGAELEAEIHPAGGLTIDGSISYLDFKYDRIDPQAGVPGGAGVQKSMVPPYSPKWKWSVGAQYEFDVGDAGSLTPRFDIAYQSRIFTNAVNAPINGIEGYTVANARLTWRAPDRDWEASLEVTNLTDKLYYTTKFDLTGAGAGSVAGQPGMPREWAVTVKKSF
;
A
#
# COMPACT_ATOMS: atom_id res chain seq x y z
N MET A 1 13.52 26.10 25.74
CA MET A 1 14.73 25.45 25.19
C MET A 1 15.51 24.81 26.32
N ARG A 2 15.21 23.60 26.67
CA ARG A 2 15.99 22.59 27.45
C ARG A 2 15.11 21.38 27.63
N SER A 3 15.62 20.18 27.34
CA SER A 3 15.04 18.87 27.61
C SER A 3 14.38 18.17 26.41
N ILE A 4 15.14 17.81 25.39
CA ILE A 4 14.76 16.76 24.42
C ILE A 4 15.90 15.76 24.14
N THR A 5 17.11 16.01 24.67
CA THR A 5 18.31 15.22 24.31
C THR A 5 18.42 13.86 25.02
N HIS A 6 17.58 13.51 25.98
CA HIS A 6 17.67 12.26 26.76
C HIS A 6 16.72 11.15 26.33
N VAL A 7 15.79 11.39 25.40
CA VAL A 7 14.84 10.35 24.95
C VAL A 7 15.44 9.43 23.87
N ARG A 8 16.48 9.88 23.15
CA ARG A 8 17.05 9.14 22.02
C ARG A 8 17.86 7.88 22.39
N PHE A 9 18.43 7.81 23.57
CA PHE A 9 19.21 6.63 24.02
C PHE A 9 18.34 5.55 24.65
N ALA A 10 17.16 5.88 25.14
CA ALA A 10 16.21 4.93 25.74
C ALA A 10 15.44 4.11 24.69
N ALA A 11 15.16 4.66 23.48
CA ALA A 11 14.39 3.97 22.45
C ALA A 11 15.14 2.79 21.81
N ARG A 12 16.47 2.89 21.62
CA ARG A 12 17.27 1.76 21.08
C ARG A 12 17.42 0.59 22.06
N ARG A 13 17.33 0.82 23.38
CA ARG A 13 17.32 -0.26 24.39
C ARG A 13 15.91 -0.79 24.66
N ALA A 14 14.86 0.02 24.40
CA ALA A 14 13.48 -0.38 24.62
C ALA A 14 12.95 -1.37 23.56
N ALA A 15 13.37 -1.24 22.29
CA ALA A 15 12.97 -2.15 21.23
C ALA A 15 13.57 -3.57 21.42
N GLY A 16 14.84 -3.66 21.85
CA GLY A 16 15.46 -4.95 22.20
C GLY A 16 14.91 -5.56 23.49
N ALA A 17 14.53 -4.74 24.45
CA ALA A 17 13.94 -5.20 25.74
C ALA A 17 12.49 -5.62 25.58
N SER A 18 11.74 -5.04 24.62
CA SER A 18 10.34 -5.40 24.38
C SER A 18 10.18 -6.76 23.70
N ALA A 19 11.09 -7.13 22.80
CA ALA A 19 11.11 -8.46 22.17
C ALA A 19 11.49 -9.56 23.19
N LEU A 20 12.42 -9.26 24.10
CA LEU A 20 12.80 -10.18 25.21
C LEU A 20 11.72 -10.23 26.31
N ALA A 21 11.02 -9.14 26.59
CA ALA A 21 9.92 -9.14 27.56
C ALA A 21 8.67 -9.86 27.02
N LEU A 22 8.39 -9.80 25.69
CA LEU A 22 7.33 -10.58 25.08
C LEU A 22 7.67 -12.08 25.08
N ALA A 23 8.92 -12.46 24.82
CA ALA A 23 9.39 -13.84 24.91
C ALA A 23 9.39 -14.37 26.36
N ALA A 24 9.68 -13.52 27.34
CA ALA A 24 9.66 -13.89 28.75
C ALA A 24 8.23 -13.98 29.33
N ALA A 25 7.28 -13.12 28.88
CA ALA A 25 5.88 -13.18 29.25
C ALA A 25 5.17 -14.42 28.68
N LEU A 26 5.58 -14.89 27.50
CA LEU A 26 5.07 -16.12 26.88
C LEU A 26 5.58 -17.41 27.58
N ALA A 27 6.70 -17.33 28.31
CA ALA A 27 7.27 -18.49 29.02
C ALA A 27 6.62 -18.78 30.38
N VAL A 28 5.81 -17.88 30.96
CA VAL A 28 5.27 -18.00 32.33
C VAL A 28 3.84 -18.56 32.40
N SER A 29 3.13 -18.71 31.30
CA SER A 29 1.70 -19.08 31.27
C SER A 29 1.39 -20.52 30.83
N ALA A 30 2.31 -21.47 31.02
CA ALA A 30 2.03 -22.89 30.79
C ALA A 30 1.36 -23.53 32.04
N SER A 31 0.12 -23.15 32.34
CA SER A 31 -0.78 -24.00 33.13
C SER A 31 -1.65 -24.82 32.18
N PRO A 32 -1.81 -26.12 32.38
CA PRO A 32 -2.62 -26.94 31.48
C PRO A 32 -4.09 -26.57 31.63
N ALA A 33 -4.64 -25.77 30.69
CA ALA A 33 -6.08 -25.65 30.55
C ALA A 33 -6.63 -26.97 30.00
N ALA A 34 -7.71 -27.48 30.57
CA ALA A 34 -8.39 -28.66 30.10
C ALA A 34 -8.85 -28.45 28.64
N ALA A 35 -8.36 -29.28 27.72
CA ALA A 35 -8.71 -29.20 26.32
C ALA A 35 -10.21 -29.39 26.13
N GLN A 36 -10.89 -28.36 25.59
CA GLN A 36 -12.22 -28.54 24.99
C GLN A 36 -12.11 -29.47 23.77
N PRO A 37 -13.09 -30.33 23.51
CA PRO A 37 -13.03 -31.22 22.36
C PRO A 37 -12.90 -30.40 21.08
N ALA A 38 -11.86 -30.72 20.29
CA ALA A 38 -11.68 -30.16 18.97
C ALA A 38 -12.93 -30.32 18.13
N ALA A 39 -13.38 -29.26 17.47
CA ALA A 39 -14.44 -29.34 16.50
C ALA A 39 -14.07 -30.42 15.47
N ALA A 40 -15.08 -31.23 15.07
CA ALA A 40 -14.88 -32.31 14.12
C ALA A 40 -14.15 -31.77 12.86
N PRO A 41 -13.18 -32.52 12.30
CA PRO A 41 -12.43 -32.06 11.14
C PRO A 41 -13.42 -31.73 10.03
N ALA A 42 -13.40 -30.47 9.55
CA ALA A 42 -14.15 -30.09 8.37
C ALA A 42 -13.70 -31.02 7.23
N ASP A 43 -14.66 -31.53 6.44
CA ASP A 43 -14.39 -32.39 5.31
C ASP A 43 -13.35 -31.68 4.41
N SER A 44 -12.14 -32.23 4.32
CA SER A 44 -11.00 -31.65 3.62
C SER A 44 -11.24 -31.37 2.13
N ASN A 45 -12.38 -31.81 1.61
CA ASN A 45 -12.79 -31.68 0.23
C ASN A 45 -13.69 -30.48 -0.05
N THR A 46 -14.13 -29.72 0.96
CA THR A 46 -15.03 -28.59 0.76
C THR A 46 -14.36 -27.24 1.05
N ILE A 47 -14.65 -26.26 0.19
CA ILE A 47 -14.15 -24.90 0.38
C ILE A 47 -14.91 -24.23 1.52
N GLY A 48 -14.17 -23.71 2.51
CA GLY A 48 -14.72 -23.01 3.66
C GLY A 48 -15.48 -21.74 3.25
N GLU A 49 -16.47 -21.36 4.03
CA GLU A 49 -17.17 -20.10 3.85
C GLU A 49 -16.25 -18.96 4.22
N VAL A 50 -16.23 -17.91 3.39
CA VAL A 50 -15.49 -16.67 3.67
C VAL A 50 -16.50 -15.56 3.94
N VAL A 51 -16.44 -14.98 5.13
CA VAL A 51 -17.29 -13.86 5.53
C VAL A 51 -16.57 -12.56 5.16
N VAL A 52 -17.31 -11.59 4.62
CA VAL A 52 -16.83 -10.25 4.25
C VAL A 52 -17.74 -9.17 4.82
N THR A 53 -17.22 -7.95 4.97
CA THR A 53 -17.96 -6.78 5.47
C THR A 53 -18.06 -5.66 4.42
N ALA A 54 -18.10 -6.04 3.15
CA ALA A 54 -18.06 -5.10 2.03
C ALA A 54 -19.25 -4.12 1.96
N GLN A 55 -20.43 -4.48 2.51
CA GLN A 55 -21.64 -3.67 2.48
C GLN A 55 -22.11 -3.21 3.87
N PHE A 56 -21.16 -2.89 4.77
CA PHE A 56 -21.39 -2.49 6.16
C PHE A 56 -21.97 -3.58 7.08
N ARG A 57 -22.22 -4.77 6.55
CA ARG A 57 -22.74 -5.95 7.25
C ARG A 57 -21.87 -7.15 6.97
N GLU A 58 -21.77 -8.05 7.92
CA GLU A 58 -21.14 -9.36 7.71
C GLU A 58 -22.01 -10.21 6.81
N GLN A 59 -21.45 -10.66 5.71
CA GLN A 59 -22.14 -11.49 4.70
C GLN A 59 -21.19 -12.54 4.15
N SER A 60 -21.72 -13.66 3.68
CA SER A 60 -20.94 -14.61 2.89
C SER A 60 -20.40 -13.94 1.62
N LEU A 61 -19.13 -14.21 1.29
CA LEU A 61 -18.52 -13.75 0.04
C LEU A 61 -19.38 -14.11 -1.17
N GLN A 62 -20.02 -15.28 -1.17
CA GLN A 62 -20.83 -15.77 -2.29
C GLN A 62 -22.20 -15.08 -2.41
N ASN A 63 -22.65 -14.43 -1.34
CA ASN A 63 -23.90 -13.66 -1.33
C ASN A 63 -23.69 -12.16 -1.49
N THR A 64 -22.46 -11.71 -1.67
CA THR A 64 -22.13 -10.28 -1.77
C THR A 64 -22.01 -9.85 -3.24
N PRO A 65 -22.91 -8.99 -3.78
CA PRO A 65 -22.95 -8.62 -5.19
C PRO A 65 -21.94 -7.53 -5.55
N ILE A 66 -20.65 -7.82 -5.32
CA ILE A 66 -19.49 -6.95 -5.58
C ILE A 66 -18.32 -7.81 -6.06
N ALA A 67 -17.52 -7.30 -7.02
CA ALA A 67 -16.23 -7.90 -7.35
C ALA A 67 -15.26 -7.72 -6.18
N ILE A 68 -14.95 -8.81 -5.48
CA ILE A 68 -14.12 -8.79 -4.26
C ILE A 68 -13.22 -10.03 -4.22
N THR A 69 -11.94 -9.81 -3.95
CA THR A 69 -11.00 -10.85 -3.54
C THR A 69 -10.91 -10.85 -2.02
N ALA A 70 -11.23 -11.96 -1.39
CA ALA A 70 -11.11 -12.13 0.05
C ALA A 70 -10.14 -13.27 0.36
N VAL A 71 -9.12 -12.98 1.16
CA VAL A 71 -8.08 -13.92 1.56
C VAL A 71 -8.08 -14.01 3.08
N ASN A 72 -8.38 -15.19 3.62
CA ASN A 72 -8.38 -15.42 5.07
C ASN A 72 -6.97 -15.75 5.60
N ALA A 73 -6.82 -15.82 6.93
CA ALA A 73 -5.55 -16.11 7.59
C ALA A 73 -4.88 -17.41 7.09
N ALA A 74 -5.66 -18.48 6.89
CA ALA A 74 -5.13 -19.78 6.44
C ALA A 74 -4.55 -19.68 5.01
N MET A 75 -5.23 -18.97 4.10
CA MET A 75 -4.73 -18.73 2.74
C MET A 75 -3.48 -17.87 2.72
N LEU A 76 -3.40 -16.83 3.58
CA LEU A 76 -2.20 -16.01 3.72
C LEU A 76 -1.00 -16.86 4.15
N GLU A 77 -1.20 -17.75 5.10
CA GLU A 77 -0.18 -18.65 5.63
C GLU A 77 0.28 -19.68 4.58
N GLN A 78 -0.68 -20.35 3.92
CA GLN A 78 -0.40 -21.34 2.87
C GLN A 78 0.43 -20.75 1.72
N ARG A 79 0.22 -19.47 1.38
CA ARG A 79 0.89 -18.75 0.31
C ARG A 79 2.13 -17.98 0.76
N SER A 80 2.54 -18.08 2.03
CA SER A 80 3.63 -17.30 2.63
C SER A 80 3.49 -15.79 2.44
N GLN A 81 2.25 -15.28 2.42
CA GLN A 81 1.97 -13.87 2.21
C GLN A 81 2.07 -13.12 3.54
N THR A 82 3.10 -12.30 3.68
CA THR A 82 3.35 -11.49 4.88
C THR A 82 3.24 -9.99 4.63
N SER A 83 2.98 -9.59 3.39
CA SER A 83 2.77 -8.20 3.00
C SER A 83 1.60 -8.05 2.02
N ILE A 84 1.02 -6.85 1.98
CA ILE A 84 -0.15 -6.58 1.14
C ILE A 84 0.16 -6.65 -0.36
N GLU A 85 1.40 -6.36 -0.75
CA GLU A 85 1.86 -6.43 -2.15
C GLU A 85 1.85 -7.88 -2.66
N GLN A 86 2.16 -8.83 -1.79
CA GLN A 86 2.13 -10.25 -2.13
C GLN A 86 0.68 -10.72 -2.37
N VAL A 87 -0.28 -10.25 -1.57
CA VAL A 87 -1.71 -10.51 -1.79
C VAL A 87 -2.18 -9.92 -3.13
N ALA A 88 -1.77 -8.69 -3.43
CA ALA A 88 -2.14 -8.03 -4.67
C ALA A 88 -1.65 -8.77 -5.92
N ASN A 89 -0.52 -9.48 -5.86
CA ASN A 89 0.01 -10.24 -7.00
C ASN A 89 -0.96 -11.34 -7.48
N GLN A 90 -1.84 -11.84 -6.62
CA GLN A 90 -2.83 -12.86 -6.94
C GLN A 90 -4.24 -12.29 -7.19
N ALA A 91 -4.49 -11.03 -6.87
CA ALA A 91 -5.78 -10.39 -7.12
C ALA A 91 -5.88 -9.85 -8.56
N PRO A 92 -7.01 -10.09 -9.27
CA PRO A 92 -7.20 -9.61 -10.64
C PRO A 92 -7.24 -8.10 -10.73
N ASN A 93 -6.56 -7.50 -11.73
CA ASN A 93 -6.50 -6.06 -11.99
C ASN A 93 -6.08 -5.20 -10.78
N VAL A 94 -5.35 -5.76 -9.83
CA VAL A 94 -4.83 -5.06 -8.65
C VAL A 94 -3.31 -4.98 -8.73
N THR A 95 -2.77 -3.79 -8.55
CA THR A 95 -1.33 -3.53 -8.44
C THR A 95 -1.08 -2.72 -7.19
N LEU A 96 -0.35 -3.28 -6.23
CA LEU A 96 0.18 -2.60 -5.05
C LEU A 96 1.70 -2.75 -5.11
N LYS A 97 2.41 -1.64 -5.13
CA LYS A 97 3.87 -1.64 -5.27
C LYS A 97 4.49 -0.60 -4.34
N PRO A 98 5.50 -0.97 -3.53
CA PRO A 98 6.37 0.01 -2.91
C PRO A 98 6.94 0.92 -4.00
N GLN A 99 6.98 2.21 -3.74
CA GLN A 99 7.53 3.18 -4.68
C GLN A 99 9.06 3.23 -4.57
N GLY A 100 9.69 3.76 -5.62
CA GLY A 100 11.15 3.91 -5.67
C GLY A 100 11.70 5.01 -4.75
N SER A 101 13.01 5.16 -4.74
CA SER A 101 13.78 6.01 -3.83
C SER A 101 13.23 7.42 -3.63
N ALA A 102 12.86 8.11 -4.69
CA ALA A 102 12.31 9.47 -4.64
C ALA A 102 11.00 9.60 -3.84
N PHE A 103 10.25 8.51 -3.69
CA PHE A 103 8.94 8.52 -3.04
C PHE A 103 8.94 7.88 -1.65
N GLY A 104 10.14 7.51 -1.14
CA GLY A 104 10.32 6.98 0.21
C GLY A 104 9.47 5.76 0.52
N PRO A 105 9.15 5.51 1.81
CA PRO A 105 8.36 4.36 2.25
C PRO A 105 6.87 4.55 1.93
N SER A 106 6.50 4.66 0.65
CA SER A 106 5.13 4.83 0.19
C SER A 106 4.66 3.66 -0.67
N LEU A 107 3.35 3.40 -0.64
CA LEU A 107 2.69 2.35 -1.41
C LEU A 107 1.89 2.96 -2.56
N GLY A 108 2.33 2.75 -3.79
CA GLY A 108 1.53 3.04 -4.96
C GLY A 108 0.46 1.97 -5.16
N ALA A 109 -0.78 2.39 -5.40
CA ALA A 109 -1.92 1.50 -5.54
C ALA A 109 -2.71 1.81 -6.81
N SER A 110 -3.07 0.77 -7.57
CA SER A 110 -3.96 0.83 -8.73
C SER A 110 -4.90 -0.37 -8.75
N ILE A 111 -6.17 -0.10 -9.01
CA ILE A 111 -7.17 -1.14 -9.27
C ILE A 111 -7.89 -0.76 -10.57
N ARG A 112 -7.93 -1.71 -11.53
CA ARG A 112 -8.55 -1.52 -12.85
C ARG A 112 -8.02 -0.26 -13.60
N GLY A 113 -6.71 0.03 -13.45
CA GLY A 113 -6.08 1.18 -14.10
C GLY A 113 -6.32 2.54 -13.43
N VAL A 114 -6.89 2.55 -12.25
CA VAL A 114 -7.17 3.76 -11.46
C VAL A 114 -6.35 3.75 -10.19
N GLY A 115 -5.52 4.78 -9.98
CA GLY A 115 -4.58 4.78 -8.85
C GLY A 115 -3.90 6.13 -8.60
N GLN A 116 -2.96 6.11 -7.65
CA GLN A 116 -2.05 7.20 -7.31
C GLN A 116 -0.72 6.61 -6.85
N TYR A 117 0.39 7.28 -7.21
CA TYR A 117 1.74 6.80 -6.95
C TYR A 117 2.63 7.85 -6.29
N ASP A 118 2.27 9.12 -6.35
CA ASP A 118 3.00 10.21 -5.72
C ASP A 118 2.60 10.34 -4.25
N PHE A 119 3.57 10.26 -3.36
CA PHE A 119 3.40 10.26 -1.90
C PHE A 119 2.95 11.59 -1.32
N ASN A 120 3.04 12.69 -2.07
CA ASN A 120 2.78 14.03 -1.52
C ASN A 120 1.39 14.12 -0.88
N PRO A 121 1.26 14.62 0.35
CA PRO A 121 0.00 14.63 1.10
C PRO A 121 -1.10 15.51 0.50
N ALA A 122 -0.80 16.32 -0.51
CA ALA A 122 -1.80 17.06 -1.29
C ALA A 122 -2.46 16.22 -2.40
N LEU A 123 -1.85 15.07 -2.75
CA LEU A 123 -2.32 14.17 -3.80
C LEU A 123 -3.04 12.98 -3.15
N GLU A 124 -4.33 12.91 -3.40
CA GLU A 124 -5.20 11.92 -2.79
C GLU A 124 -4.98 10.51 -3.39
N PRO A 125 -5.07 9.42 -2.61
CA PRO A 125 -5.01 8.06 -3.14
C PRO A 125 -6.22 7.75 -4.05
N GLY A 126 -6.02 6.90 -5.07
CA GLY A 126 -7.12 6.41 -5.92
C GLY A 126 -7.75 5.11 -5.40
N VAL A 127 -7.09 4.46 -4.44
CA VAL A 127 -7.52 3.23 -3.77
C VAL A 127 -7.54 3.48 -2.27
N GLY A 128 -8.69 3.25 -1.63
CA GLY A 128 -8.84 3.41 -0.19
C GLY A 128 -8.14 2.30 0.59
N MET A 129 -7.36 2.66 1.62
CA MET A 129 -6.70 1.71 2.53
C MET A 129 -7.36 1.78 3.91
N TYR A 130 -7.72 0.62 4.46
CA TYR A 130 -8.41 0.52 5.74
C TYR A 130 -7.82 -0.60 6.60
N VAL A 131 -7.68 -0.36 7.90
CA VAL A 131 -7.38 -1.40 8.90
C VAL A 131 -8.46 -1.31 9.96
N ASP A 132 -9.20 -2.39 10.18
CA ASP A 132 -10.30 -2.46 11.15
C ASP A 132 -11.30 -1.29 10.99
N ASP A 133 -11.72 -1.02 9.74
CA ASP A 133 -12.57 0.10 9.31
C ASP A 133 -11.96 1.52 9.50
N VAL A 134 -10.73 1.65 9.99
CA VAL A 134 -10.03 2.94 10.08
C VAL A 134 -9.37 3.29 8.75
N TYR A 135 -9.71 4.44 8.18
CA TYR A 135 -9.13 4.95 6.93
C TYR A 135 -7.68 5.44 7.10
N TYR A 136 -6.78 5.01 6.22
CA TYR A 136 -5.40 5.48 6.08
C TYR A 136 -5.33 6.46 4.91
N SER A 137 -5.12 7.73 5.20
CA SER A 137 -5.33 8.82 4.23
C SER A 137 -4.14 9.09 3.31
N THR A 138 -2.95 8.56 3.60
CA THR A 138 -1.71 8.83 2.88
C THR A 138 -1.08 7.54 2.36
N LEU A 139 -0.35 7.62 1.24
CA LEU A 139 0.41 6.51 0.70
C LEU A 139 1.60 6.12 1.58
N THR A 140 2.22 7.12 2.23
CA THR A 140 3.25 6.89 3.26
C THR A 140 2.60 6.26 4.49
N GLY A 141 3.20 5.20 5.03
CA GLY A 141 2.64 4.45 6.15
C GLY A 141 1.53 3.46 5.77
N SER A 142 1.22 3.31 4.46
CA SER A 142 0.30 2.29 3.95
C SER A 142 1.00 0.99 3.57
N ILE A 143 2.33 0.89 3.72
CA ILE A 143 3.07 -0.37 3.62
C ILE A 143 2.88 -1.13 4.94
N LEU A 144 1.83 -1.93 4.96
CA LEU A 144 1.40 -2.63 6.17
C LEU A 144 1.87 -4.09 6.17
N ASP A 145 2.45 -4.52 7.29
CA ASP A 145 2.63 -5.95 7.55
C ASP A 145 1.28 -6.61 7.85
N LEU A 146 1.12 -7.85 7.38
CA LEU A 146 -0.07 -8.65 7.64
C LEU A 146 0.02 -9.31 9.02
N LEU A 147 0.15 -8.48 10.07
CA LEU A 147 0.30 -8.94 11.44
C LEU A 147 -1.04 -9.44 12.00
N ASP A 148 -1.13 -10.75 12.24
CA ASP A 148 -2.23 -11.39 12.99
C ASP A 148 -3.62 -10.97 12.46
N LEU A 149 -3.80 -11.12 11.15
CA LEU A 149 -5.06 -10.81 10.49
C LEU A 149 -6.03 -11.99 10.52
N ASP A 150 -7.31 -11.67 10.55
CA ASP A 150 -8.40 -12.58 10.23
C ASP A 150 -8.54 -12.73 8.71
N ARG A 151 -8.54 -11.59 7.99
CA ARG A 151 -8.67 -11.56 6.53
C ARG A 151 -8.22 -10.26 5.90
N VAL A 152 -8.02 -10.32 4.60
CA VAL A 152 -7.82 -9.18 3.68
C VAL A 152 -8.96 -9.17 2.67
N GLU A 153 -9.60 -8.03 2.46
CA GLU A 153 -10.63 -7.82 1.45
C GLU A 153 -10.16 -6.77 0.44
N ILE A 154 -10.15 -7.11 -0.85
CA ILE A 154 -9.84 -6.17 -1.94
C ILE A 154 -11.10 -5.99 -2.79
N LEU A 155 -11.76 -4.86 -2.62
CA LEU A 155 -12.95 -4.47 -3.35
C LEU A 155 -12.53 -3.78 -4.64
N ARG A 156 -13.01 -4.24 -5.79
CA ARG A 156 -12.68 -3.68 -7.11
C ARG A 156 -13.83 -2.86 -7.67
N GLY A 157 -13.47 -1.78 -8.36
CA GLY A 157 -14.41 -0.78 -8.84
C GLY A 157 -14.81 0.25 -7.77
N PRO A 158 -15.49 1.32 -8.16
CA PRO A 158 -15.73 2.46 -7.28
C PRO A 158 -16.60 2.11 -6.08
N GLN A 159 -16.16 2.53 -4.91
CA GLN A 159 -16.81 2.32 -3.62
C GLN A 159 -17.25 3.65 -2.98
N GLY A 160 -17.64 4.64 -3.78
CA GLY A 160 -17.93 5.99 -3.32
C GLY A 160 -19.01 6.07 -2.23
N THR A 161 -20.04 5.22 -2.29
CA THR A 161 -21.10 5.18 -1.26
C THR A 161 -20.69 4.46 0.02
N LEU A 162 -19.85 3.41 -0.08
CA LEU A 162 -19.51 2.54 1.05
C LEU A 162 -18.20 2.98 1.73
N ALA A 163 -17.13 3.13 0.97
CA ALA A 163 -15.83 3.56 1.47
C ALA A 163 -15.61 5.08 1.38
N GLY A 164 -16.41 5.78 0.58
CA GLY A 164 -16.34 7.23 0.42
C GLY A 164 -15.28 7.69 -0.57
N LYS A 165 -14.74 8.88 -0.35
CA LYS A 165 -13.71 9.47 -1.21
C LYS A 165 -12.49 8.58 -1.33
N ASN A 166 -11.73 8.78 -2.41
CA ASN A 166 -10.43 8.11 -2.63
C ASN A 166 -10.53 6.58 -2.73
N SER A 167 -11.71 6.08 -3.06
CA SER A 167 -11.98 4.68 -3.37
C SER A 167 -12.54 4.52 -4.79
N ILE A 168 -12.07 5.36 -5.69
CA ILE A 168 -12.52 5.43 -7.09
C ILE A 168 -12.11 4.18 -7.89
N GLY A 169 -10.91 3.63 -7.65
CA GLY A 169 -10.48 2.35 -8.22
C GLY A 169 -10.97 1.16 -7.41
N GLY A 170 -11.15 1.34 -6.11
CA GLY A 170 -11.53 0.29 -5.17
C GLY A 170 -11.06 0.58 -3.75
N ALA A 171 -11.11 -0.45 -2.90
CA ALA A 171 -10.63 -0.37 -1.52
C ALA A 171 -9.93 -1.66 -1.09
N VAL A 172 -8.91 -1.52 -0.26
CA VAL A 172 -8.22 -2.61 0.42
C VAL A 172 -8.52 -2.50 1.90
N LYS A 173 -9.07 -3.55 2.48
CA LYS A 173 -9.44 -3.62 3.89
C LYS A 173 -8.76 -4.79 4.58
N LEU A 174 -8.08 -4.51 5.67
CA LEU A 174 -7.44 -5.49 6.52
C LEU A 174 -8.23 -5.59 7.83
N TYR A 175 -8.54 -6.80 8.24
CA TYR A 175 -9.25 -7.06 9.50
C TYR A 175 -8.38 -7.89 10.42
N SER A 176 -8.14 -7.38 11.63
CA SER A 176 -7.38 -8.07 12.67
C SER A 176 -8.21 -9.16 13.32
N LYS A 177 -7.56 -10.20 13.83
CA LYS A 177 -8.24 -11.18 14.69
C LYS A 177 -8.75 -10.51 15.97
N LYS A 178 -10.04 -10.69 16.25
CA LYS A 178 -10.65 -10.20 17.50
C LYS A 178 -10.22 -11.06 18.70
N PRO A 179 -10.02 -10.47 19.87
CA PRO A 179 -9.83 -11.23 21.12
C PRO A 179 -11.05 -12.13 21.42
N THR A 180 -10.81 -13.37 21.76
CA THR A 180 -11.83 -14.38 22.10
C THR A 180 -11.71 -14.92 23.51
N GLY A 181 -10.51 -14.76 24.12
CA GLY A 181 -10.20 -15.31 25.44
C GLY A 181 -9.97 -16.82 25.41
N SER A 182 -9.75 -17.40 24.22
CA SER A 182 -9.57 -18.84 24.03
C SER A 182 -8.29 -19.42 24.65
N GLY A 183 -7.30 -18.58 24.93
CA GLY A 183 -5.95 -19.00 25.30
C GLY A 183 -5.08 -19.31 24.08
N ASP A 184 -5.59 -19.17 22.86
CA ASP A 184 -4.85 -19.47 21.64
C ASP A 184 -3.70 -18.49 21.40
N GLY A 185 -2.60 -19.02 20.91
CA GLY A 185 -1.48 -18.21 20.51
C GLY A 185 -0.57 -18.94 19.55
N TYR A 186 0.43 -18.22 19.06
CA TYR A 186 1.52 -18.84 18.31
C TYR A 186 2.81 -18.02 18.44
N PHE A 187 3.92 -18.70 18.26
CA PHE A 187 5.22 -18.10 18.01
C PHE A 187 5.80 -18.68 16.72
N GLN A 188 6.37 -17.83 15.89
CA GLN A 188 6.96 -18.19 14.62
C GLN A 188 8.33 -17.52 14.48
N ALA A 189 9.34 -18.29 14.08
CA ALA A 189 10.66 -17.79 13.72
C ALA A 189 11.00 -18.17 12.28
N THR A 190 11.61 -17.26 11.54
CA THR A 190 12.05 -17.47 10.15
C THR A 190 13.49 -17.06 10.01
N TYR A 191 14.29 -17.90 9.33
CA TYR A 191 15.66 -17.64 8.93
C TYR A 191 15.83 -17.92 7.43
N GLY A 192 16.62 -17.09 6.72
CA GLY A 192 16.75 -17.24 5.28
C GLY A 192 17.95 -16.53 4.67
N GLY A 193 17.93 -16.43 3.33
CA GLY A 193 18.91 -15.68 2.56
C GLY A 193 18.96 -14.21 2.96
N LEU A 194 20.01 -13.49 2.56
CA LEU A 194 20.24 -12.09 2.93
C LEU A 194 20.23 -11.85 4.46
N ASN A 195 20.70 -12.81 5.25
CA ASN A 195 20.64 -12.78 6.72
C ASN A 195 19.23 -12.53 7.27
N ARG A 196 18.21 -12.99 6.54
CA ARG A 196 16.79 -12.82 6.94
C ARG A 196 16.56 -13.48 8.29
N LEU A 197 16.06 -12.67 9.23
CA LEU A 197 15.65 -13.10 10.56
C LEU A 197 14.32 -12.43 10.89
N GLU A 198 13.29 -13.26 11.09
CA GLU A 198 11.97 -12.76 11.49
C GLU A 198 11.47 -13.52 12.70
N ALA A 199 10.80 -12.80 13.59
CA ALA A 199 10.02 -13.38 14.67
C ALA A 199 8.66 -12.73 14.71
N ARG A 200 7.61 -13.53 14.86
CA ARG A 200 6.23 -13.04 15.04
C ARG A 200 5.48 -13.93 16.01
N GLY A 201 4.47 -13.37 16.65
CA GLY A 201 3.66 -14.13 17.55
C GLY A 201 2.42 -13.39 17.99
N SER A 202 1.49 -14.13 18.54
CA SER A 202 0.30 -13.60 19.19
C SER A 202 -0.13 -14.47 20.36
N ALA A 203 -0.84 -13.87 21.32
CA ALA A 203 -1.46 -14.56 22.42
C ALA A 203 -2.83 -13.94 22.71
N ASP A 204 -3.82 -14.79 22.92
CA ASP A 204 -5.20 -14.45 23.25
C ASP A 204 -5.51 -14.94 24.67
N PHE A 205 -6.14 -14.12 25.47
CA PHE A 205 -6.47 -14.51 26.85
C PHE A 205 -7.66 -13.74 27.41
N ALA A 206 -8.41 -14.36 28.30
CA ALA A 206 -9.48 -13.74 29.08
C ALA A 206 -8.89 -13.00 30.27
N ILE A 207 -9.15 -11.70 30.40
CA ILE A 207 -8.87 -10.91 31.61
C ILE A 207 -10.00 -11.15 32.65
N VAL A 208 -11.26 -11.13 32.16
CA VAL A 208 -12.43 -11.51 32.91
C VAL A 208 -13.21 -12.50 32.04
N PRO A 209 -13.40 -13.74 32.46
CA PRO A 209 -14.12 -14.75 31.70
C PRO A 209 -15.45 -14.21 31.19
N ASP A 210 -15.75 -14.49 29.92
CA ASP A 210 -16.97 -14.11 29.20
C ASP A 210 -17.24 -12.60 29.06
N VAL A 211 -16.38 -11.72 29.64
CA VAL A 211 -16.62 -10.27 29.69
C VAL A 211 -15.52 -9.45 29.05
N LEU A 212 -14.24 -9.74 29.34
CA LEU A 212 -13.11 -8.94 28.87
C LEU A 212 -11.99 -9.84 28.36
N PHE A 213 -11.70 -9.69 27.10
CA PHE A 213 -10.67 -10.45 26.40
C PHE A 213 -9.58 -9.52 25.90
N MET A 214 -8.38 -10.04 25.79
CA MET A 214 -7.23 -9.30 25.28
C MET A 214 -6.42 -10.18 24.33
N ARG A 215 -5.92 -9.56 23.25
CA ARG A 215 -5.01 -10.18 22.29
C ARG A 215 -3.80 -9.28 22.09
N LEU A 216 -2.61 -9.85 22.21
CA LEU A 216 -1.33 -9.19 21.95
C LEU A 216 -0.70 -9.83 20.73
N SER A 217 -0.17 -9.01 19.81
CA SER A 217 0.49 -9.48 18.62
C SER A 217 1.74 -8.66 18.35
N GLY A 218 2.79 -9.29 17.82
CA GLY A 218 4.04 -8.61 17.53
C GLY A 218 4.78 -9.26 16.37
N VAL A 219 5.59 -8.46 15.68
CA VAL A 219 6.48 -8.91 14.61
C VAL A 219 7.76 -8.09 14.61
N THR A 220 8.87 -8.75 14.33
CA THR A 220 10.14 -8.10 13.98
C THR A 220 10.72 -8.79 12.76
N LYS A 221 11.29 -8.02 11.83
CA LYS A 221 11.88 -8.50 10.58
C LYS A 221 13.19 -7.77 10.32
N HIS A 222 14.20 -8.57 9.98
CA HIS A 222 15.47 -8.07 9.49
C HIS A 222 15.89 -8.84 8.25
N TYR A 223 16.43 -8.17 7.24
CA TYR A 223 17.24 -8.75 6.17
C TYR A 223 18.12 -7.68 5.53
N ASP A 224 19.29 -8.11 5.02
CA ASP A 224 20.25 -7.26 4.36
C ASP A 224 19.74 -6.78 3.00
N GLY A 225 20.22 -5.60 2.58
CA GLY A 225 19.94 -5.07 1.25
C GLY A 225 20.59 -5.89 0.14
N TYR A 226 19.85 -6.05 -0.96
CA TYR A 226 20.24 -6.86 -2.11
C TYR A 226 20.83 -6.06 -3.28
N VAL A 227 20.81 -4.73 -3.25
CA VAL A 227 21.57 -3.85 -4.16
C VAL A 227 22.78 -3.32 -3.39
N THR A 228 23.98 -3.58 -3.91
CA THR A 228 25.23 -3.09 -3.31
C THR A 228 25.57 -1.72 -3.85
N ARG A 229 25.75 -0.74 -2.94
CA ARG A 229 26.28 0.58 -3.32
C ARG A 229 27.81 0.55 -3.29
N LEU A 230 28.41 0.88 -4.43
CA LEU A 230 29.86 0.97 -4.60
C LEU A 230 30.31 2.42 -4.81
N ASP A 231 31.45 2.76 -4.25
CA ASP A 231 32.17 3.97 -4.60
C ASP A 231 32.69 3.84 -6.04
N TYR A 232 32.23 4.75 -6.90
CA TYR A 232 32.56 4.69 -8.32
C TYR A 232 34.07 4.84 -8.57
N THR A 233 34.73 5.79 -7.89
CA THR A 233 36.15 6.07 -8.11
C THR A 233 37.04 4.94 -7.57
N CYS A 234 36.68 4.33 -6.46
CA CYS A 234 37.32 3.14 -5.96
C CYS A 234 37.17 1.94 -6.94
N ALA A 235 35.96 1.72 -7.46
CA ALA A 235 35.67 0.65 -8.41
C ALA A 235 36.23 0.92 -9.83
N ASN A 236 36.48 2.18 -10.17
CA ASN A 236 37.00 2.64 -11.47
C ASN A 236 38.25 3.53 -11.25
N PRO A 237 39.43 2.94 -10.99
CA PRO A 237 40.65 3.70 -10.75
C PRO A 237 41.00 4.59 -11.95
N GLY A 238 41.37 5.84 -11.67
CA GLY A 238 41.66 6.86 -12.70
C GLY A 238 40.47 7.78 -12.99
N SER A 239 39.34 7.61 -12.33
CA SER A 239 38.26 8.59 -12.35
C SER A 239 38.74 9.94 -11.79
N ALA A 240 38.29 11.07 -12.37
CA ALA A 240 38.56 12.40 -11.85
C ALA A 240 37.64 12.76 -10.65
N LEU A 241 36.72 11.89 -10.26
CA LEU A 241 35.81 12.08 -9.15
C LEU A 241 36.46 11.73 -7.80
N PRO A 242 36.03 12.34 -6.69
CA PRO A 242 36.52 11.94 -5.37
C PRO A 242 36.04 10.54 -4.98
N SER A 243 36.87 9.82 -4.21
CA SER A 243 36.47 8.57 -3.55
C SER A 243 36.00 8.89 -2.12
N PHE A 244 34.95 8.19 -1.68
CA PHE A 244 34.34 8.36 -0.35
C PHE A 244 34.59 7.17 0.58
N THR A 245 35.40 6.20 0.15
CA THR A 245 35.75 5.06 0.97
C THR A 245 37.24 4.73 0.87
N SER A 246 37.79 4.21 1.96
CA SER A 246 39.14 3.60 2.00
C SER A 246 39.08 2.06 1.99
N ARG A 247 37.86 1.49 1.85
CA ARG A 247 37.68 0.04 1.82
C ARG A 247 38.17 -0.54 0.52
N THR A 248 38.80 -1.69 0.57
CA THR A 248 39.32 -2.39 -0.61
C THR A 248 38.24 -3.07 -1.45
N ASP A 249 37.05 -3.33 -0.84
CA ASP A 249 35.87 -3.85 -1.52
C ASP A 249 35.01 -2.75 -2.17
N CYS A 250 35.43 -1.48 -2.06
CA CYS A 250 34.74 -0.29 -2.57
C CYS A 250 33.31 -0.11 -2.07
N LYS A 251 32.83 -0.90 -1.11
CA LYS A 251 31.44 -0.88 -0.64
C LYS A 251 31.17 0.35 0.21
N LEU A 252 30.17 1.14 -0.20
CA LEU A 252 29.59 2.26 0.57
C LEU A 252 28.44 1.79 1.48
N GLY A 253 27.68 0.78 1.05
CA GLY A 253 26.53 0.26 1.77
C GLY A 253 25.70 -0.68 0.89
N SER A 254 24.44 -0.87 1.27
CA SER A 254 23.44 -1.61 0.49
C SER A 254 22.09 -0.94 0.56
N GLU A 255 21.20 -1.31 -0.35
CA GLU A 255 19.82 -0.83 -0.43
C GLU A 255 18.85 -2.00 -0.54
N GLY A 256 17.58 -1.75 -0.17
CA GLY A 256 16.52 -2.75 -0.21
C GLY A 256 16.47 -3.67 1.02
N GLY A 257 17.30 -3.41 2.04
CA GLY A 257 17.24 -4.13 3.32
C GLY A 257 16.09 -3.68 4.21
N LYS A 258 15.70 -4.52 5.16
CA LYS A 258 14.56 -4.30 6.05
C LYS A 258 14.96 -4.38 7.52
N ASP A 259 14.50 -3.40 8.29
CA ASP A 259 14.51 -3.39 9.75
C ASP A 259 13.16 -2.86 10.23
N TYR A 260 12.25 -3.78 10.53
CA TYR A 260 10.85 -3.47 10.82
C TYR A 260 10.41 -4.15 12.11
N SER A 261 9.67 -3.44 12.95
CA SER A 261 9.01 -3.98 14.13
C SER A 261 7.64 -3.36 14.31
N ALA A 262 6.65 -4.17 14.66
CA ALA A 262 5.31 -3.70 14.99
C ALA A 262 4.72 -4.51 16.14
N VAL A 263 3.89 -3.83 16.92
CA VAL A 263 3.11 -4.44 17.99
C VAL A 263 1.66 -3.95 17.93
N ARG A 264 0.73 -4.82 18.32
CA ARG A 264 -0.70 -4.52 18.43
C ARG A 264 -1.24 -5.10 19.72
N ALA A 265 -2.04 -4.32 20.43
CA ALA A 265 -2.84 -4.74 21.56
C ALA A 265 -4.30 -4.49 21.25
N ALA A 266 -5.14 -5.50 21.37
CA ALA A 266 -6.58 -5.41 21.19
C ALA A 266 -7.29 -5.87 22.47
N ALA A 267 -8.29 -5.12 22.89
CA ALA A 267 -9.18 -5.48 24.00
C ALA A 267 -10.62 -5.53 23.49
N ARG A 268 -11.32 -6.60 23.79
CA ARG A 268 -12.74 -6.79 23.49
C ARG A 268 -13.50 -6.90 24.80
N TRP A 269 -14.41 -5.97 25.02
CA TRP A 269 -15.20 -5.87 26.22
C TRP A 269 -16.70 -6.08 25.91
N LEU A 270 -17.32 -7.03 26.57
CA LEU A 270 -18.74 -7.40 26.46
C LEU A 270 -19.47 -7.07 27.78
N PRO A 271 -19.75 -5.77 28.04
CA PRO A 271 -20.38 -5.38 29.30
C PRO A 271 -21.81 -5.91 29.46
N THR A 272 -22.48 -6.14 28.35
CA THR A 272 -23.81 -6.77 28.26
C THR A 272 -23.89 -7.62 26.98
N GLU A 273 -24.90 -8.47 26.87
CA GLU A 273 -25.17 -9.27 25.66
C GLU A 273 -25.44 -8.39 24.41
N ASN A 274 -25.80 -7.13 24.59
CA ASN A 274 -26.18 -6.21 23.54
C ASN A 274 -25.09 -5.18 23.21
N LEU A 275 -23.97 -5.16 23.94
CA LEU A 275 -22.93 -4.15 23.78
C LEU A 275 -21.55 -4.80 23.68
N GLU A 276 -20.88 -4.60 22.55
CA GLU A 276 -19.49 -4.96 22.33
C GLU A 276 -18.66 -3.69 22.14
N VAL A 277 -17.54 -3.59 22.85
CA VAL A 277 -16.57 -2.50 22.71
C VAL A 277 -15.22 -3.11 22.39
N ASN A 278 -14.62 -2.72 21.26
CA ASN A 278 -13.29 -3.12 20.85
C ASN A 278 -12.37 -1.91 20.90
N ILE A 279 -11.23 -2.03 21.57
CA ILE A 279 -10.19 -0.99 21.61
C ILE A 279 -8.91 -1.61 21.06
N ILE A 280 -8.32 -0.98 20.06
CA ILE A 280 -7.11 -1.45 19.39
C ILE A 280 -6.07 -0.34 19.45
N GLY A 281 -4.88 -0.67 19.94
CA GLY A 281 -3.69 0.17 19.90
C GLY A 281 -2.60 -0.51 19.10
N ASP A 282 -1.90 0.23 18.23
CA ASP A 282 -0.78 -0.27 17.44
C ASP A 282 0.40 0.70 17.45
N PHE A 283 1.60 0.14 17.30
CA PHE A 283 2.83 0.90 17.11
C PHE A 283 3.70 0.19 16.09
N THR A 284 4.31 0.97 15.18
CA THR A 284 5.22 0.49 14.13
C THR A 284 6.48 1.33 14.14
N SER A 285 7.63 0.67 14.05
CA SER A 285 8.94 1.27 13.83
C SER A 285 9.61 0.58 12.64
N ASP A 286 10.04 1.36 11.66
CA ASP A 286 10.75 0.89 10.47
C ASP A 286 12.00 1.76 10.30
N THR A 287 13.18 1.13 10.32
CA THR A 287 14.49 1.77 10.11
C THR A 287 15.22 1.11 8.94
N SER A 288 14.45 0.73 7.92
CA SER A 288 14.93 0.06 6.73
C SER A 288 15.89 0.94 5.91
N GLN A 289 16.63 0.29 5.04
CA GLN A 289 17.40 0.99 4.01
C GLN A 289 16.46 1.61 2.99
N ASN A 290 16.96 2.54 2.18
CA ASN A 290 16.22 3.04 1.04
C ASN A 290 15.84 1.89 0.09
N PRO A 291 14.76 2.04 -0.69
CA PRO A 291 14.41 1.07 -1.73
C PRO A 291 15.59 0.84 -2.67
N ALA A 292 15.83 -0.43 -3.01
CA ALA A 292 16.91 -0.82 -3.90
C ALA A 292 16.80 -0.12 -5.25
N THR A 293 17.84 0.61 -5.66
CA THR A 293 17.80 1.43 -6.87
C THR A 293 19.09 1.26 -7.67
N THR A 294 18.97 1.12 -8.99
CA THR A 294 20.08 1.08 -9.95
C THR A 294 19.83 2.02 -11.11
N LEU A 295 20.89 2.58 -11.69
CA LEU A 295 20.81 3.46 -12.84
C LEU A 295 20.62 2.64 -14.12
N LEU A 296 19.59 2.98 -14.92
CA LEU A 296 19.28 2.31 -16.19
C LEU A 296 19.57 3.16 -17.41
N TYR A 297 19.59 4.47 -17.24
CA TYR A 297 19.84 5.43 -18.29
C TYR A 297 20.42 6.70 -17.71
N ALA A 298 21.47 7.22 -18.33
CA ALA A 298 22.05 8.50 -18.03
C ALA A 298 22.51 9.14 -19.33
N ASN A 299 22.00 10.31 -19.62
CA ASN A 299 22.42 11.10 -20.78
C ASN A 299 22.13 12.57 -20.54
N ASN A 300 23.11 13.27 -19.99
CA ASN A 300 23.07 14.71 -19.87
C ASN A 300 24.44 15.29 -20.22
N ALA A 301 24.60 15.62 -21.50
CA ALA A 301 25.82 16.22 -22.02
C ALA A 301 25.98 17.69 -21.66
N ASN A 302 25.06 18.29 -20.87
CA ASN A 302 25.15 19.68 -20.48
C ASN A 302 26.34 19.89 -19.52
N PRO A 303 27.31 20.75 -19.87
CA PRO A 303 28.47 21.02 -19.00
C PRO A 303 28.10 21.54 -17.59
N PHE A 304 26.93 22.13 -17.44
CA PHE A 304 26.42 22.61 -16.16
C PHE A 304 26.27 21.51 -15.10
N VAL A 305 26.00 20.27 -15.54
CA VAL A 305 25.86 19.11 -14.65
C VAL A 305 27.13 18.24 -14.58
N ALA A 306 28.23 18.70 -15.18
CA ALA A 306 29.51 18.00 -15.07
C ALA A 306 30.21 18.34 -13.74
N VAL A 307 30.78 17.33 -13.08
CA VAL A 307 31.59 17.48 -11.86
C VAL A 307 33.04 17.15 -12.16
N ASN A 308 33.96 18.09 -11.87
CA ASN A 308 35.38 17.99 -12.23
C ASN A 308 35.63 17.64 -13.70
N GLY A 309 34.80 18.15 -14.61
CA GLY A 309 34.88 17.83 -16.04
C GLY A 309 34.32 16.45 -16.44
N VAL A 310 33.81 15.68 -15.49
CA VAL A 310 33.15 14.39 -15.75
C VAL A 310 31.67 14.61 -16.02
N PRO A 311 31.18 14.36 -17.25
CA PRO A 311 29.78 14.53 -17.60
C PRO A 311 28.91 13.40 -17.02
N TYR A 312 27.62 13.69 -16.85
CA TYR A 312 26.62 12.70 -16.48
C TYR A 312 26.18 11.86 -17.68
N ASP A 313 26.72 10.66 -17.82
CA ASP A 313 26.50 9.79 -18.98
C ASP A 313 26.46 8.31 -18.61
N SER A 314 26.42 7.45 -19.62
CA SER A 314 26.27 5.99 -19.48
C SER A 314 27.40 5.28 -18.72
N ARG A 315 28.53 5.96 -18.43
CA ARG A 315 29.63 5.37 -17.63
C ARG A 315 29.20 5.01 -16.21
N PHE A 316 28.13 5.64 -15.69
CA PHE A 316 27.61 5.37 -14.35
C PHE A 316 26.56 4.26 -14.32
N ILE A 317 26.18 3.70 -15.48
CA ILE A 317 25.27 2.56 -15.55
C ILE A 317 26.06 1.30 -15.21
N PRO A 318 25.74 0.61 -14.07
CA PRO A 318 26.46 -0.59 -13.71
C PRO A 318 26.09 -1.76 -14.64
N SER A 319 27.04 -2.67 -14.86
CA SER A 319 26.78 -3.89 -15.64
C SER A 319 25.98 -4.93 -14.87
N ASP A 320 26.06 -4.89 -13.54
CA ASP A 320 25.27 -5.73 -12.63
C ASP A 320 24.03 -4.96 -12.18
N PRO A 321 22.79 -5.44 -12.43
CA PRO A 321 21.57 -4.79 -12.03
C PRO A 321 21.38 -4.69 -10.52
N TYR A 322 22.18 -5.40 -9.73
CA TYR A 322 22.19 -5.34 -8.26
C TYR A 322 23.34 -4.50 -7.71
N VAL A 323 23.90 -3.63 -8.53
CA VAL A 323 24.90 -2.63 -8.13
C VAL A 323 24.34 -1.23 -8.38
N SER A 324 24.72 -0.29 -7.51
CA SER A 324 24.41 1.14 -7.61
C SER A 324 25.65 1.96 -7.33
N TYR A 325 25.80 3.09 -8.03
CA TYR A 325 26.80 4.11 -7.73
C TYR A 325 26.18 5.34 -7.04
N ALA A 326 24.98 5.22 -6.54
CA ALA A 326 24.28 6.28 -5.82
C ALA A 326 25.11 6.82 -4.64
N ASN A 327 25.16 8.13 -4.53
CA ASN A 327 25.94 8.82 -3.52
C ASN A 327 25.11 9.86 -2.78
N TYR A 328 24.77 9.58 -1.53
CA TYR A 328 24.02 10.48 -0.66
C TYR A 328 24.90 11.51 0.07
N PHE A 329 26.18 11.55 -0.23
CA PHE A 329 27.13 12.45 0.40
C PHE A 329 27.64 13.52 -0.58
N MET A 330 27.59 14.78 -0.16
CA MET A 330 28.13 15.91 -0.90
C MET A 330 29.34 16.49 -0.18
N PRO A 331 30.53 16.54 -0.80
CA PRO A 331 31.69 17.22 -0.24
C PRO A 331 31.39 18.69 0.01
N GLY A 332 31.71 19.18 1.21
CA GLY A 332 31.52 20.57 1.59
C GLY A 332 30.11 21.01 1.95
N LYS A 333 29.12 20.10 1.86
CA LYS A 333 27.76 20.34 2.35
C LYS A 333 27.56 19.62 3.69
N THR A 334 27.40 20.36 4.74
CA THR A 334 27.04 19.85 6.08
C THR A 334 25.56 19.52 6.11
N ALA A 335 25.23 18.44 6.80
CA ALA A 335 23.85 18.11 7.13
C ALA A 335 23.12 19.32 7.72
N ILE A 336 21.93 19.63 7.23
CA ILE A 336 21.09 20.71 7.71
C ILE A 336 19.98 20.11 8.54
N PRO A 337 19.73 20.64 9.74
CA PRO A 337 18.64 20.15 10.54
C PRO A 337 17.28 20.56 9.93
N PHE A 338 16.37 19.62 9.75
CA PHE A 338 14.96 19.88 9.67
C PHE A 338 14.42 20.00 11.09
N SER A 339 13.94 21.17 11.45
CA SER A 339 13.55 21.41 12.83
C SER A 339 14.69 21.07 13.81
N ALA A 340 14.64 19.92 14.46
CA ALA A 340 15.65 19.42 15.38
C ALA A 340 16.44 18.22 14.82
N ASP A 341 16.09 17.72 13.63
CA ASP A 341 16.68 16.52 13.06
C ASP A 341 17.66 16.84 11.92
N PRO A 342 18.83 16.20 11.92
CA PRO A 342 19.78 16.39 10.85
C PRO A 342 19.26 15.81 9.54
N PHE A 343 19.63 16.43 8.44
CA PHE A 343 19.43 15.96 7.09
C PHE A 343 20.07 14.57 6.90
N PHE A 344 19.34 13.66 6.26
CA PHE A 344 19.84 12.33 5.96
C PHE A 344 20.78 12.33 4.77
N THR A 345 21.97 11.81 4.96
CA THR A 345 22.99 11.65 3.92
C THR A 345 23.42 10.20 3.73
N ASP A 346 22.87 9.27 4.49
CA ASP A 346 23.33 7.87 4.54
C ASP A 346 22.48 6.87 3.71
N GLY A 347 21.46 7.38 3.01
CA GLY A 347 20.58 6.50 2.22
C GLY A 347 19.65 5.63 3.07
N GLY A 348 19.32 6.07 4.29
CA GLY A 348 18.39 5.40 5.19
C GLY A 348 16.98 5.92 5.11
N SER A 349 16.02 5.11 5.56
CA SER A 349 14.62 5.45 5.74
C SER A 349 14.20 5.16 7.17
N ARG A 350 13.37 6.02 7.75
CA ARG A 350 12.79 5.83 9.09
C ARG A 350 11.30 6.12 9.03
N TYR A 351 10.54 5.26 9.68
CA TYR A 351 9.12 5.47 9.92
C TYR A 351 8.81 5.09 11.38
N SER A 352 8.06 5.93 12.06
CA SER A 352 7.56 5.65 13.40
C SER A 352 6.11 6.10 13.48
N GLY A 353 5.20 5.17 13.69
CA GLY A 353 3.76 5.44 13.70
C GLY A 353 3.04 4.73 14.83
N TRP A 354 1.95 5.33 15.29
CA TRP A 354 1.05 4.72 16.26
C TRP A 354 -0.41 5.04 15.91
N GLY A 355 -1.30 4.19 16.37
CA GLY A 355 -2.72 4.38 16.26
C GLY A 355 -3.46 3.88 17.47
N VAL A 356 -4.60 4.51 17.76
CA VAL A 356 -5.61 4.00 18.70
C VAL A 356 -6.96 4.13 18.03
N SER A 357 -7.75 3.06 18.08
CA SER A 357 -9.13 3.03 17.60
C SER A 357 -10.05 2.39 18.62
N GLY A 358 -11.28 2.88 18.67
CA GLY A 358 -12.37 2.32 19.46
C GLY A 358 -13.55 2.02 18.55
N GLN A 359 -14.07 0.81 18.63
CA GLN A 359 -15.30 0.39 17.95
C GLN A 359 -16.33 0.03 18.99
N ILE A 360 -17.55 0.51 18.79
CA ILE A 360 -18.72 0.20 19.63
C ILE A 360 -19.78 -0.38 18.71
N ASP A 361 -20.19 -1.61 18.99
CA ASP A 361 -21.32 -2.28 18.36
C ASP A 361 -22.43 -2.46 19.41
N TRP A 362 -23.53 -1.75 19.26
CA TRP A 362 -24.64 -1.73 20.23
C TRP A 362 -25.96 -2.14 19.57
N LYS A 363 -26.51 -3.25 20.00
CA LYS A 363 -27.87 -3.69 19.66
C LYS A 363 -28.87 -2.91 20.50
N LEU A 364 -29.51 -1.91 19.89
CA LEU A 364 -30.51 -1.07 20.54
C LEU A 364 -31.87 -1.79 20.67
N ALA A 365 -32.15 -2.64 19.68
CA ALA A 365 -33.30 -3.54 19.62
C ALA A 365 -32.96 -4.72 18.69
N ASP A 366 -33.83 -5.74 18.59
CA ASP A 366 -33.58 -6.91 17.75
C ASP A 366 -33.36 -6.54 16.26
N ASN A 367 -33.98 -5.47 15.81
CA ASN A 367 -33.91 -4.97 14.44
C ASN A 367 -33.16 -3.65 14.28
N LEU A 368 -32.48 -3.18 15.34
CA LEU A 368 -31.80 -1.87 15.31
C LEU A 368 -30.45 -1.95 16.01
N SER A 369 -29.36 -1.62 15.30
CA SER A 369 -28.02 -1.55 15.88
C SER A 369 -27.29 -0.25 15.52
N LEU A 370 -26.46 0.20 16.44
CA LEU A 370 -25.57 1.35 16.29
C LEU A 370 -24.13 0.83 16.25
N ARG A 371 -23.37 1.27 15.24
CA ARG A 371 -21.92 1.08 15.18
C ARG A 371 -21.21 2.42 15.18
N SER A 372 -20.21 2.58 16.03
CA SER A 372 -19.34 3.75 16.07
C SER A 372 -17.89 3.33 15.90
N VAL A 373 -17.13 4.02 15.05
CA VAL A 373 -15.69 3.82 14.87
C VAL A 373 -14.99 5.16 15.03
N THR A 374 -14.17 5.27 16.08
CA THR A 374 -13.38 6.46 16.41
C THR A 374 -11.90 6.10 16.31
N ALA A 375 -11.09 6.90 15.63
CA ALA A 375 -9.67 6.63 15.56
C ALA A 375 -8.82 7.90 15.55
N GLN A 376 -7.65 7.79 16.19
CA GLN A 376 -6.56 8.76 16.14
C GLN A 376 -5.29 8.03 15.70
N ARG A 377 -4.62 8.57 14.68
CA ARG A 377 -3.33 8.04 14.19
C ARG A 377 -2.33 9.15 14.01
N ALA A 378 -1.04 8.83 14.21
CA ALA A 378 0.05 9.75 13.92
C ALA A 378 1.28 8.95 13.47
N TYR A 379 2.10 9.57 12.62
CA TYR A 379 3.42 9.05 12.27
C TYR A 379 4.40 10.16 11.93
N THR A 380 5.68 9.82 12.02
CA THR A 380 6.77 10.54 11.38
C THR A 380 7.46 9.61 10.39
N SER A 381 7.90 10.16 9.26
CA SER A 381 8.65 9.41 8.26
C SER A 381 9.76 10.29 7.70
N ASP A 382 10.99 9.76 7.67
CA ASP A 382 12.18 10.43 7.17
C ASP A 382 12.83 9.54 6.12
N TRP A 383 13.29 10.11 5.01
CA TRP A 383 14.11 9.40 4.04
C TRP A 383 14.97 10.37 3.24
N SER A 384 16.05 9.87 2.70
CA SER A 384 16.89 10.57 1.73
C SER A 384 16.70 9.98 0.34
N GLU A 385 16.97 10.78 -0.67
CA GLU A 385 16.89 10.38 -2.07
C GLU A 385 18.14 10.82 -2.83
N ASP A 386 18.53 9.99 -3.79
CA ASP A 386 19.46 10.33 -4.86
C ASP A 386 18.72 10.08 -6.18
N ASN A 387 18.31 11.16 -6.84
CA ASN A 387 17.51 11.09 -8.06
C ASN A 387 18.33 10.84 -9.33
N ASP A 388 19.64 11.06 -9.26
CA ASP A 388 20.54 10.79 -10.38
C ASP A 388 21.22 9.41 -10.31
N VAL A 389 21.19 8.76 -9.13
CA VAL A 389 21.72 7.41 -8.87
C VAL A 389 23.16 7.27 -9.35
N SER A 390 23.97 8.30 -9.09
CA SER A 390 25.34 8.41 -9.58
C SER A 390 26.30 8.99 -8.52
N PRO A 391 27.62 8.96 -8.74
CA PRO A 391 28.57 9.58 -7.83
C PRO A 391 28.56 11.12 -7.90
N LEU A 392 27.79 11.76 -8.80
CA LEU A 392 27.87 13.20 -9.04
C LEU A 392 27.04 14.04 -8.09
N ALA A 393 26.07 13.45 -7.38
CA ALA A 393 25.21 14.14 -6.42
C ALA A 393 24.48 15.36 -7.01
N LEU A 394 23.85 15.17 -8.19
CA LEU A 394 23.15 16.21 -8.94
C LEU A 394 21.70 16.39 -8.53
N GLY A 395 21.12 15.40 -7.87
CA GLY A 395 19.71 15.37 -7.51
C GLY A 395 19.48 14.80 -6.13
N LEU A 396 20.06 15.42 -5.09
CA LEU A 396 19.87 14.95 -3.71
C LEU A 396 18.65 15.58 -3.05
N GLY A 397 17.95 14.79 -2.26
CA GLY A 397 16.85 15.24 -1.44
C GLY A 397 16.78 14.53 -0.10
N SER A 398 16.05 15.15 0.81
CA SER A 398 15.65 14.56 2.08
C SER A 398 14.26 15.06 2.44
N GLU A 399 13.45 14.14 2.92
CA GLU A 399 12.07 14.35 3.21
C GLU A 399 11.77 14.01 4.67
N HIS A 400 10.92 14.83 5.27
CA HIS A 400 10.35 14.58 6.59
C HIS A 400 8.86 14.82 6.55
N LEU A 401 8.07 13.78 6.88
CA LEU A 401 6.64 13.87 7.07
C LEU A 401 6.29 13.73 8.55
N SER A 402 5.52 14.68 9.07
CA SER A 402 4.86 14.56 10.36
C SER A 402 3.36 14.61 10.14
N HIS A 403 2.68 13.49 10.36
CA HIS A 403 1.26 13.31 10.04
C HIS A 403 0.45 13.01 11.28
N ARG A 404 -0.74 13.61 11.37
CA ARG A 404 -1.77 13.29 12.36
C ARG A 404 -3.14 13.30 11.72
N GLN A 405 -3.96 12.28 12.01
CA GLN A 405 -5.33 12.20 11.56
C GLN A 405 -6.27 11.78 12.68
N PHE A 406 -7.51 12.24 12.59
CA PHE A 406 -8.64 11.83 13.41
C PHE A 406 -9.80 11.46 12.50
N SER A 407 -10.49 10.37 12.82
CA SER A 407 -11.73 9.98 12.13
C SER A 407 -12.79 9.54 13.10
N GLN A 408 -14.05 9.83 12.75
CA GLN A 408 -15.25 9.36 13.43
C GLN A 408 -16.27 8.92 12.39
N GLU A 409 -16.74 7.69 12.52
CA GLU A 409 -17.86 7.19 11.75
C GLU A 409 -18.95 6.68 12.69
N LEU A 410 -20.19 6.98 12.35
CA LEU A 410 -21.37 6.52 13.04
C LEU A 410 -22.33 5.91 12.03
N ARG A 411 -22.79 4.66 12.30
CA ARG A 411 -23.74 3.93 11.46
C ARG A 411 -24.91 3.45 12.31
N LEU A 412 -26.11 3.69 11.83
CA LEU A 412 -27.33 3.10 12.33
C LEU A 412 -27.81 2.06 11.32
N ASN A 413 -27.91 0.81 11.73
CA ASN A 413 -28.41 -0.29 10.90
C ASN A 413 -29.79 -0.70 11.42
N ALA A 414 -30.75 -0.77 10.50
CA ALA A 414 -32.12 -1.17 10.80
C ALA A 414 -32.56 -2.29 9.85
N ASN A 415 -33.31 -3.27 10.35
CA ASN A 415 -33.99 -4.28 9.58
C ASN A 415 -35.50 -3.99 9.69
N VAL A 416 -36.15 -3.69 8.58
CA VAL A 416 -37.61 -3.39 8.54
C VAL A 416 -38.33 -4.62 8.04
N GLY A 417 -38.72 -5.47 8.98
CA GLY A 417 -39.21 -6.82 8.69
C GLY A 417 -38.14 -7.65 7.96
N GLU A 418 -38.58 -8.55 7.11
CA GLU A 418 -37.72 -9.35 6.23
C GLU A 418 -37.51 -8.70 4.85
N VAL A 419 -38.00 -7.46 4.67
CA VAL A 419 -38.10 -6.82 3.34
C VAL A 419 -36.98 -5.81 3.09
N LEU A 420 -36.48 -5.11 4.12
CA LEU A 420 -35.57 -4.00 3.93
C LEU A 420 -34.48 -3.98 4.99
N ASP A 421 -33.25 -4.01 4.55
CA ASP A 421 -32.06 -3.67 5.32
C ASP A 421 -31.66 -2.23 5.02
N LEU A 422 -31.58 -1.40 6.03
CA LEU A 422 -31.21 0.02 5.92
C LEU A 422 -29.99 0.32 6.79
N THR A 423 -29.02 1.03 6.22
CA THR A 423 -27.91 1.65 6.94
C THR A 423 -27.89 3.14 6.65
N VAL A 424 -27.86 3.96 7.69
CA VAL A 424 -27.67 5.42 7.59
C VAL A 424 -26.47 5.79 8.44
N GLY A 425 -25.62 6.69 7.94
CA GLY A 425 -24.45 7.06 8.71
C GLY A 425 -23.86 8.40 8.35
N GLY A 426 -22.91 8.81 9.19
CA GLY A 426 -22.11 10.01 9.05
C GLY A 426 -20.64 9.75 9.27
N PHE A 427 -19.80 10.48 8.56
CA PHE A 427 -18.35 10.38 8.64
C PHE A 427 -17.73 11.76 8.79
N TYR A 428 -16.78 11.87 9.71
CA TYR A 428 -15.93 13.04 9.91
C TYR A 428 -14.48 12.63 9.87
N PHE A 429 -13.67 13.40 9.14
CA PHE A 429 -12.24 13.17 9.04
C PHE A 429 -11.48 14.49 9.04
N ARG A 430 -10.34 14.51 9.74
CA ARG A 430 -9.39 15.62 9.76
C ARG A 430 -7.98 15.09 9.71
N GLN A 431 -7.14 15.68 8.87
CA GLN A 431 -5.69 15.46 8.87
C GLN A 431 -4.92 16.77 8.96
N ASN A 432 -3.74 16.68 9.56
CA ASN A 432 -2.71 17.71 9.56
C ASN A 432 -1.38 17.01 9.26
N THR A 433 -0.75 17.40 8.16
CA THR A 433 0.54 16.87 7.74
C THR A 433 1.51 18.04 7.53
N ILE A 434 2.70 17.94 8.10
CA ILE A 434 3.81 18.83 7.76
C ILE A 434 4.70 18.05 6.81
N TYR A 435 4.89 18.58 5.62
CA TYR A 435 5.83 18.09 4.63
C TYR A 435 7.06 19.02 4.63
N ALA A 436 8.12 18.57 5.27
CA ALA A 436 9.38 19.27 5.25
C ALA A 436 10.35 18.61 4.29
N THR A 437 11.09 19.39 3.51
CA THR A 437 11.99 18.89 2.48
C THR A 437 13.26 19.73 2.42
N HIS A 438 14.38 19.10 2.11
CA HIS A 438 15.56 19.73 1.58
C HIS A 438 15.81 19.18 0.17
N GLN A 439 15.79 20.02 -0.83
CA GLN A 439 16.07 19.67 -2.22
C GLN A 439 17.32 20.40 -2.70
N ASP A 440 18.24 19.65 -3.28
CA ASP A 440 19.43 20.16 -3.96
C ASP A 440 19.47 19.58 -5.36
N LEU A 441 18.82 20.28 -6.28
CA LEU A 441 18.53 19.83 -7.62
C LEU A 441 19.29 20.68 -8.64
N TRP A 442 20.13 20.04 -9.44
CA TRP A 442 20.93 20.67 -10.48
C TRP A 442 20.30 20.42 -11.86
N TYR A 443 19.40 21.30 -12.25
CA TYR A 443 18.84 21.31 -13.59
C TYR A 443 19.70 22.17 -14.53
N PRO A 444 19.70 21.89 -15.87
CA PRO A 444 20.42 22.73 -16.83
C PRO A 444 20.05 24.20 -16.71
N GLY A 445 21.02 25.03 -16.30
CA GLY A 445 20.85 26.46 -16.15
C GLY A 445 20.31 26.95 -14.80
N ILE A 446 19.93 26.03 -13.87
CA ILE A 446 19.41 26.44 -12.55
C ILE A 446 19.79 25.42 -11.46
N VAL A 447 20.21 25.94 -10.30
CA VAL A 447 20.35 25.16 -9.07
C VAL A 447 19.22 25.53 -8.12
N LEU A 448 18.49 24.54 -7.65
CA LEU A 448 17.41 24.67 -6.68
C LEU A 448 17.83 24.01 -5.36
N ASP A 449 18.57 24.76 -4.53
CA ASP A 449 18.96 24.34 -3.18
C ASP A 449 18.05 25.07 -2.17
N PHE A 450 16.97 24.39 -1.74
CA PHE A 450 15.98 25.03 -0.87
C PHE A 450 15.48 24.10 0.25
N LEU A 451 15.04 24.74 1.33
CA LEU A 451 14.28 24.12 2.41
C LEU A 451 12.79 24.44 2.23
N GLY A 452 11.96 23.41 2.35
CA GLY A 452 10.52 23.50 2.50
C GLY A 452 10.08 23.11 3.92
N ASN A 453 8.95 23.64 4.36
CA ASN A 453 8.26 23.22 5.59
C ASN A 453 6.77 23.56 5.44
N ASP A 454 6.07 22.69 4.78
CA ASP A 454 4.76 22.92 4.18
C ASP A 454 3.65 22.27 5.01
N PRO A 455 2.82 23.02 5.76
CA PRO A 455 1.62 22.51 6.39
C PRO A 455 0.55 22.19 5.33
N VAL A 456 -0.01 20.98 5.40
CA VAL A 456 -1.11 20.48 4.56
C VAL A 456 -2.26 20.05 5.47
N LEU A 457 -3.40 20.73 5.37
CA LEU A 457 -4.58 20.46 6.16
C LEU A 457 -5.69 19.93 5.27
N ALA A 458 -6.47 18.96 5.75
CA ALA A 458 -7.68 18.51 5.08
C ALA A 458 -8.77 18.14 6.07
N HIS A 459 -9.98 18.52 5.73
CA HIS A 459 -11.23 18.19 6.44
C HIS A 459 -12.21 17.53 5.48
N THR A 460 -12.89 16.50 5.95
CA THR A 460 -13.94 15.83 5.17
C THR A 460 -15.13 15.54 6.07
N LYS A 461 -16.33 15.81 5.55
CA LYS A 461 -17.61 15.44 6.19
C LYS A 461 -18.46 14.73 5.17
N ALA A 462 -19.15 13.68 5.60
CA ALA A 462 -20.08 12.99 4.71
C ALA A 462 -21.29 12.45 5.47
N LEU A 463 -22.40 12.37 4.73
CA LEU A 463 -23.62 11.66 5.15
C LEU A 463 -23.94 10.62 4.09
N PHE A 464 -24.40 9.46 4.49
CA PHE A 464 -24.70 8.38 3.57
C PHE A 464 -25.89 7.53 4.01
N ALA A 465 -26.54 6.91 3.04
CA ALA A 465 -27.56 5.90 3.24
C ALA A 465 -27.34 4.75 2.26
N HIS A 466 -27.58 3.54 2.72
CA HIS A 466 -27.49 2.32 1.94
C HIS A 466 -28.66 1.40 2.31
N SER A 467 -29.34 0.84 1.32
CA SER A 467 -30.48 -0.02 1.50
C SER A 467 -30.40 -1.27 0.63
N VAL A 468 -30.82 -2.41 1.16
CA VAL A 468 -31.02 -3.65 0.41
C VAL A 468 -32.48 -4.06 0.60
N TRP A 469 -33.19 -4.16 -0.50
CA TRP A 469 -34.60 -4.55 -0.56
C TRP A 469 -34.70 -5.98 -1.03
N HIS A 470 -35.21 -6.86 -0.21
CA HIS A 470 -35.48 -8.27 -0.48
C HIS A 470 -36.83 -8.37 -1.18
N VAL A 471 -36.80 -8.20 -2.52
CA VAL A 471 -38.03 -8.18 -3.36
C VAL A 471 -38.69 -9.57 -3.37
N THR A 472 -37.85 -10.61 -3.41
CA THR A 472 -38.23 -12.02 -3.26
C THR A 472 -37.09 -12.76 -2.58
N ASP A 473 -37.26 -14.02 -2.21
CA ASP A 473 -36.20 -14.89 -1.66
C ASP A 473 -34.97 -15.01 -2.59
N ARG A 474 -35.11 -14.63 -3.87
CA ARG A 474 -34.10 -14.77 -4.92
C ARG A 474 -33.64 -13.45 -5.51
N VAL A 475 -34.37 -12.35 -5.30
CA VAL A 475 -34.09 -11.05 -5.93
C VAL A 475 -33.92 -9.99 -4.88
N ASN A 476 -32.75 -9.36 -4.86
CA ASN A 476 -32.53 -8.16 -4.06
C ASN A 476 -32.25 -6.97 -4.96
N LEU A 477 -32.71 -5.80 -4.53
CA LEU A 477 -32.37 -4.49 -5.09
C LEU A 477 -31.59 -3.68 -4.05
N THR A 478 -30.45 -3.14 -4.44
CA THR A 478 -29.61 -2.33 -3.58
C THR A 478 -29.60 -0.90 -4.06
N GLY A 479 -29.79 0.05 -3.15
CA GLY A 479 -29.63 1.49 -3.38
C GLY A 479 -28.69 2.10 -2.37
N GLY A 480 -27.78 2.96 -2.82
CA GLY A 480 -26.88 3.69 -1.95
C GLY A 480 -26.65 5.12 -2.43
N VAL A 481 -26.52 6.05 -1.50
CA VAL A 481 -26.21 7.45 -1.78
C VAL A 481 -25.28 7.99 -0.70
N ARG A 482 -24.34 8.86 -1.09
CA ARG A 482 -23.44 9.57 -0.18
C ARG A 482 -23.21 10.98 -0.67
N TYR A 483 -23.32 11.95 0.23
CA TYR A 483 -22.86 13.31 0.04
C TYR A 483 -21.58 13.53 0.82
N THR A 484 -20.53 14.02 0.15
CA THR A 484 -19.22 14.30 0.76
C THR A 484 -18.85 15.75 0.50
N LYS A 485 -18.38 16.45 1.53
CA LYS A 485 -17.79 17.80 1.43
C LYS A 485 -16.35 17.76 1.91
N GLU A 486 -15.45 18.43 1.18
CA GLU A 486 -14.01 18.52 1.46
C GLU A 486 -13.56 19.97 1.52
N ASP A 487 -12.60 20.23 2.39
CA ASP A 487 -11.86 21.49 2.51
C ASP A 487 -10.38 21.18 2.73
N LYS A 488 -9.48 21.83 1.96
CA LYS A 488 -8.05 21.59 2.01
C LYS A 488 -7.28 22.89 1.87
N SER A 489 -6.13 22.96 2.57
CA SER A 489 -5.17 24.03 2.41
C SER A 489 -3.74 23.50 2.38
N TYR A 490 -2.89 24.19 1.63
CA TYR A 490 -1.48 23.91 1.50
C TYR A 490 -0.72 25.24 1.57
N THR A 491 0.12 25.39 2.59
CA THR A 491 0.96 26.60 2.75
C THR A 491 2.40 26.27 2.40
N PHE A 492 3.02 27.09 1.57
CA PHE A 492 4.38 26.83 1.07
C PHE A 492 5.42 27.57 1.88
N SER A 493 6.55 26.92 2.13
CA SER A 493 7.77 27.56 2.65
C SER A 493 8.92 27.30 1.68
N ARG A 494 9.64 28.34 1.27
CA ARG A 494 10.71 28.27 0.27
C ARG A 494 11.88 29.13 0.69
N ARG A 495 12.80 28.49 1.43
CA ARG A 495 13.91 29.18 2.07
C ARG A 495 15.25 28.59 1.67
N THR A 496 16.29 29.44 1.72
CA THR A 496 17.67 28.99 1.62
C THR A 496 18.11 28.29 2.91
N ARG A 497 19.27 27.65 2.87
CA ARG A 497 19.91 27.00 4.03
C ARG A 497 20.18 27.95 5.20
N THR A 498 20.31 29.23 4.92
CA THR A 498 20.51 30.29 5.96
C THR A 498 19.18 30.80 6.52
N GLY A 499 18.06 30.34 6.04
CA GLY A 499 16.71 30.78 6.44
C GLY A 499 16.20 32.01 5.69
N ALA A 500 16.99 32.62 4.80
CA ALA A 500 16.53 33.69 3.92
C ALA A 500 15.51 33.16 2.87
N LEU A 501 14.76 34.06 2.26
CA LEU A 501 13.90 33.70 1.13
C LEU A 501 14.75 33.17 -0.03
N HIS A 502 14.30 32.04 -0.64
CA HIS A 502 15.01 31.49 -1.78
C HIS A 502 14.92 32.45 -2.99
N PRO A 503 16.03 32.78 -3.67
CA PRO A 503 16.04 33.83 -4.71
C PRO A 503 15.09 33.55 -5.88
N VAL A 504 14.83 32.27 -6.20
CA VAL A 504 13.94 31.86 -7.30
C VAL A 504 12.54 31.50 -6.77
N LEU A 505 12.47 30.72 -5.70
CA LEU A 505 11.21 30.13 -5.19
C LEU A 505 10.57 30.98 -4.07
N GLY A 506 11.30 31.95 -3.51
CA GLY A 506 10.90 32.67 -2.30
C GLY A 506 9.62 33.52 -2.45
N ALA A 507 9.19 33.82 -3.67
CA ALA A 507 7.89 34.45 -3.89
C ALA A 507 6.70 33.57 -3.45
N ALA A 508 6.88 32.27 -3.38
CA ALA A 508 5.87 31.31 -2.90
C ALA A 508 5.89 31.13 -1.37
N ASP A 509 6.91 31.66 -0.65
CA ASP A 509 7.03 31.52 0.81
C ASP A 509 5.85 32.17 1.52
N GLY A 510 5.17 31.46 2.40
CA GLY A 510 3.97 31.93 3.13
C GLY A 510 2.68 31.95 2.32
N VAL A 511 2.72 31.65 1.03
CA VAL A 511 1.48 31.61 0.20
C VAL A 511 0.70 30.34 0.49
N THR A 512 -0.62 30.46 0.65
CA THR A 512 -1.53 29.34 0.90
C THR A 512 -2.47 29.13 -0.28
N GLY A 513 -2.46 27.93 -0.84
CA GLY A 513 -3.48 27.46 -1.77
C GLY A 513 -4.66 26.84 -1.02
N HIS A 514 -5.88 26.97 -1.58
CA HIS A 514 -7.12 26.41 -1.02
C HIS A 514 -7.86 25.61 -2.05
N TYR A 515 -8.53 24.56 -1.60
CA TYR A 515 -9.47 23.75 -2.38
C TYR A 515 -10.69 23.43 -1.53
N GLU A 516 -11.87 23.72 -2.05
CA GLU A 516 -13.15 23.25 -1.53
C GLU A 516 -13.88 22.49 -2.62
N GLY A 517 -14.55 21.40 -2.23
CA GLY A 517 -15.34 20.60 -3.14
C GLY A 517 -16.40 19.79 -2.42
N ASP A 518 -17.47 19.46 -3.16
CA ASP A 518 -18.51 18.57 -2.68
C ASP A 518 -19.01 17.66 -3.80
N ARG A 519 -19.58 16.51 -3.40
CA ARG A 519 -20.03 15.52 -4.37
C ARG A 519 -21.08 14.57 -3.81
N TRP A 520 -21.98 14.16 -4.72
CA TRP A 520 -22.88 13.04 -4.55
C TRP A 520 -22.34 11.81 -5.27
N ASP A 521 -22.25 10.68 -4.55
CA ASP A 521 -22.02 9.38 -5.11
C ASP A 521 -23.24 8.50 -4.93
N TYR A 522 -23.47 7.61 -5.89
CA TYR A 522 -24.60 6.67 -5.85
C TYR A 522 -24.19 5.26 -6.26
N ARG A 523 -24.97 4.31 -5.80
CA ARG A 523 -24.91 2.91 -6.18
C ARG A 523 -26.33 2.38 -6.38
N VAL A 524 -26.53 1.66 -7.47
CA VAL A 524 -27.74 0.87 -7.72
C VAL A 524 -27.28 -0.51 -8.17
N SER A 525 -27.82 -1.56 -7.53
CA SER A 525 -27.49 -2.94 -7.88
C SER A 525 -28.75 -3.79 -7.82
N ALA A 526 -28.81 -4.78 -8.70
CA ALA A 526 -29.76 -5.88 -8.63
C ALA A 526 -29.00 -7.18 -8.60
N ASP A 527 -29.37 -8.07 -7.72
CA ASP A 527 -28.82 -9.42 -7.67
C ASP A 527 -29.92 -10.47 -7.72
N PHE A 528 -29.59 -11.59 -8.33
CA PHE A 528 -30.49 -12.70 -8.54
C PHE A 528 -29.81 -14.04 -8.21
N LYS A 529 -30.38 -14.77 -7.25
CA LYS A 529 -30.01 -16.16 -6.95
C LYS A 529 -30.60 -17.06 -8.01
N VAL A 530 -29.80 -17.40 -9.02
CA VAL A 530 -30.22 -18.36 -10.10
C VAL A 530 -30.51 -19.73 -9.50
N THR A 531 -29.65 -20.16 -8.59
CA THR A 531 -29.79 -21.33 -7.72
C THR A 531 -29.31 -20.94 -6.32
N ASP A 532 -29.42 -21.81 -5.34
CA ASP A 532 -28.89 -21.58 -3.97
C ASP A 532 -27.35 -21.46 -3.95
N THR A 533 -26.69 -21.92 -5.01
CA THR A 533 -25.22 -21.92 -5.13
C THR A 533 -24.69 -20.98 -6.21
N VAL A 534 -25.57 -20.26 -6.94
CA VAL A 534 -25.19 -19.36 -8.04
C VAL A 534 -25.94 -18.03 -7.91
N LEU A 535 -25.19 -16.97 -7.64
CA LEU A 535 -25.65 -15.59 -7.63
C LEU A 535 -25.17 -14.87 -8.89
N THR A 536 -26.03 -14.09 -9.53
CA THR A 536 -25.67 -13.13 -10.58
C THR A 536 -26.04 -11.73 -10.15
N TYR A 537 -25.32 -10.71 -10.61
CA TYR A 537 -25.62 -9.33 -10.25
C TYR A 537 -25.28 -8.35 -11.36
N ALA A 538 -25.98 -7.21 -11.35
CA ALA A 538 -25.69 -6.04 -12.16
C ALA A 538 -25.59 -4.81 -11.26
N THR A 539 -24.54 -3.98 -11.43
CA THR A 539 -24.29 -2.81 -10.59
C THR A 539 -23.95 -1.59 -11.43
N ILE A 540 -24.50 -0.44 -11.06
CA ILE A 540 -24.01 0.89 -11.44
C ILE A 540 -23.53 1.56 -10.18
N SER A 541 -22.26 2.00 -10.16
CA SER A 541 -21.68 2.68 -8.99
C SER A 541 -20.79 3.84 -9.40
N THR A 542 -20.68 4.83 -8.55
CA THR A 542 -19.81 5.97 -8.73
C THR A 542 -18.79 6.08 -7.61
N GLY A 543 -17.71 6.78 -7.88
CA GLY A 543 -16.68 7.16 -6.93
C GLY A 543 -15.85 8.31 -7.46
N PHE A 544 -15.10 8.95 -6.57
CA PHE A 544 -14.20 10.04 -6.93
C PHE A 544 -12.89 9.97 -6.13
N LYS A 545 -11.86 10.55 -6.72
CA LYS A 545 -10.64 10.95 -6.03
C LYS A 545 -10.70 12.46 -5.81
N GLY A 546 -10.46 12.92 -4.60
CA GLY A 546 -10.55 14.32 -4.22
C GLY A 546 -9.68 15.24 -5.07
N GLY A 547 -10.10 16.49 -5.21
CA GLY A 547 -9.24 17.53 -5.73
C GLY A 547 -8.18 17.95 -4.72
N GLY A 548 -7.29 18.86 -5.11
CA GLY A 548 -6.19 19.31 -4.25
C GLY A 548 -5.55 20.59 -4.73
N ILE A 549 -4.36 20.85 -4.20
CA ILE A 549 -3.52 22.01 -4.55
C ILE A 549 -2.21 21.47 -5.15
N ASN A 550 -1.69 22.12 -6.20
CA ASN A 550 -0.40 21.76 -6.77
C ASN A 550 0.69 21.74 -5.69
N PRO A 551 1.32 20.59 -5.40
CA PRO A 551 2.28 20.48 -4.31
C PRO A 551 3.68 21.03 -4.63
N ARG A 552 4.01 21.25 -5.92
CA ARG A 552 5.37 21.60 -6.38
C ARG A 552 5.38 22.85 -7.26
N PRO A 553 4.91 24.02 -6.75
CA PRO A 553 4.97 25.25 -7.50
C PRO A 553 6.42 25.79 -7.55
N PHE A 554 6.87 26.17 -8.74
CA PHE A 554 8.13 26.92 -8.94
C PHE A 554 7.90 28.43 -8.97
N VAL A 555 6.68 28.86 -9.25
CA VAL A 555 6.25 30.27 -9.20
C VAL A 555 4.85 30.35 -8.59
N VAL A 556 4.49 31.53 -8.06
CA VAL A 556 3.21 31.75 -7.36
C VAL A 556 2.01 31.42 -8.27
N GLN A 557 2.09 31.69 -9.58
CA GLN A 557 1.03 31.41 -10.54
C GLN A 557 0.73 29.90 -10.69
N GLN A 558 1.64 29.03 -10.25
CA GLN A 558 1.44 27.58 -10.21
C GLN A 558 0.80 27.09 -8.90
N ILE A 559 0.60 27.96 -7.90
CA ILE A 559 -0.17 27.65 -6.69
C ILE A 559 -1.65 27.66 -7.07
N ARG A 560 -2.13 26.55 -7.59
CA ARG A 560 -3.48 26.39 -8.11
C ARG A 560 -4.11 25.11 -7.56
N SER A 561 -5.43 25.19 -7.39
CA SER A 561 -6.23 24.00 -7.12
C SER A 561 -6.59 23.27 -8.42
N PHE A 562 -6.80 21.97 -8.32
CA PHE A 562 -7.40 21.12 -9.34
C PHE A 562 -8.61 20.39 -8.76
N GLY A 563 -9.58 20.08 -9.62
CA GLY A 563 -10.83 19.43 -9.23
C GLY A 563 -10.68 17.90 -8.99
N PRO A 564 -11.77 17.26 -8.56
CA PRO A 564 -11.82 15.81 -8.42
C PRO A 564 -11.81 15.11 -9.78
N GLU A 565 -11.30 13.89 -9.82
CA GLU A 565 -11.57 12.97 -10.93
C GLU A 565 -12.67 12.00 -10.53
N THR A 566 -13.47 11.54 -11.50
CA THR A 566 -14.72 10.82 -11.24
C THR A 566 -14.87 9.60 -12.12
N LEU A 567 -15.45 8.53 -11.57
CA LEU A 567 -15.67 7.30 -12.29
C LEU A 567 -17.10 6.79 -12.08
N THR A 568 -17.75 6.44 -13.21
CA THR A 568 -19.01 5.68 -13.21
C THR A 568 -18.74 4.31 -13.78
N ALA A 569 -19.00 3.27 -13.00
CA ALA A 569 -18.80 1.87 -13.38
C ALA A 569 -20.14 1.20 -13.64
N TYR A 570 -20.17 0.38 -14.69
CA TYR A 570 -21.23 -0.57 -15.03
C TYR A 570 -20.60 -1.96 -14.96
N GLU A 571 -21.11 -2.81 -14.10
CA GLU A 571 -20.56 -4.13 -13.84
C GLU A 571 -21.64 -5.21 -13.90
N LEU A 572 -21.33 -6.33 -14.54
CA LEU A 572 -22.08 -7.57 -14.47
C LEU A 572 -21.17 -8.65 -13.90
N GLY A 573 -21.66 -9.40 -12.93
CA GLY A 573 -20.86 -10.46 -12.33
C GLY A 573 -21.69 -11.66 -11.89
N PHE A 574 -20.96 -12.70 -11.56
CA PHE A 574 -21.51 -13.90 -10.96
C PHE A 574 -20.62 -14.44 -9.86
N LYS A 575 -21.22 -15.16 -8.93
CA LYS A 575 -20.56 -15.91 -7.87
C LYS A 575 -21.17 -17.29 -7.77
N SER A 576 -20.33 -18.30 -7.65
CA SER A 576 -20.81 -19.68 -7.64
C SER A 576 -20.00 -20.57 -6.71
N SER A 577 -20.71 -21.47 -6.04
CA SER A 577 -20.18 -22.59 -5.26
C SER A 577 -20.72 -23.88 -5.86
N LEU A 578 -19.88 -24.58 -6.61
CA LEU A 578 -20.27 -25.71 -7.45
C LEU A 578 -19.75 -27.03 -6.86
N PHE A 579 -20.33 -28.16 -7.28
CA PHE A 579 -19.89 -29.50 -6.94
C PHE A 579 -19.80 -29.70 -5.41
N GLU A 580 -20.89 -29.41 -4.70
CA GLU A 580 -20.97 -29.57 -3.24
C GLU A 580 -19.89 -28.74 -2.52
N ARG A 581 -19.64 -27.50 -3.01
CA ARG A 581 -18.62 -26.56 -2.52
C ARG A 581 -17.16 -27.01 -2.75
N ARG A 582 -16.92 -27.91 -3.69
CA ARG A 582 -15.56 -28.28 -4.11
C ARG A 582 -14.95 -27.30 -5.12
N MET A 583 -15.76 -26.45 -5.72
CA MET A 583 -15.31 -25.40 -6.63
C MET A 583 -16.00 -24.08 -6.33
N ARG A 584 -15.23 -23.05 -6.14
CA ARG A 584 -15.66 -21.66 -6.10
C ARG A 584 -15.20 -20.97 -7.37
N LEU A 585 -16.11 -20.36 -8.13
CA LEU A 585 -15.81 -19.63 -9.35
C LEU A 585 -16.58 -18.31 -9.33
N ASN A 586 -15.84 -17.19 -9.34
CA ASN A 586 -16.39 -15.84 -9.34
C ASN A 586 -15.86 -15.07 -10.54
N GLY A 587 -16.72 -14.29 -11.19
CA GLY A 587 -16.31 -13.51 -12.34
C GLY A 587 -17.07 -12.21 -12.46
N ALA A 588 -16.45 -11.22 -13.14
CA ALA A 588 -17.08 -9.95 -13.47
C ALA A 588 -16.58 -9.42 -14.81
N VAL A 589 -17.45 -8.71 -15.51
CA VAL A 589 -17.10 -7.86 -16.65
C VAL A 589 -17.54 -6.44 -16.33
N PHE A 590 -16.73 -5.47 -16.72
CA PHE A 590 -17.00 -4.08 -16.38
C PHE A 590 -16.74 -3.12 -17.55
N TYR A 591 -17.48 -2.02 -17.52
CA TYR A 591 -17.33 -0.87 -18.41
C TYR A 591 -17.37 0.40 -17.56
N ASN A 592 -16.29 1.16 -17.54
CA ASN A 592 -16.16 2.35 -16.72
C ASN A 592 -15.98 3.59 -17.57
N LYS A 593 -16.69 4.64 -17.20
CA LYS A 593 -16.49 6.02 -17.69
C LYS A 593 -15.68 6.79 -16.66
N TYR A 594 -14.45 7.15 -17.02
CA TYR A 594 -13.52 7.87 -16.16
C TYR A 594 -13.36 9.28 -16.71
N LYS A 595 -13.66 10.29 -15.90
CA LYS A 595 -13.69 11.69 -16.30
C LYS A 595 -12.78 12.55 -15.43
N ASP A 596 -12.31 13.64 -16.03
CA ASP A 596 -11.53 14.68 -15.39
C ASP A 596 -10.27 14.11 -14.71
N ILE A 597 -9.61 13.15 -15.37
CA ILE A 597 -8.43 12.46 -14.87
C ILE A 597 -7.34 13.47 -14.54
N GLN A 598 -6.80 13.39 -13.34
CA GLN A 598 -5.71 14.23 -12.86
C GLN A 598 -4.39 13.76 -13.48
N LEU A 599 -3.87 14.57 -14.39
CA LEU A 599 -2.57 14.36 -15.07
C LEU A 599 -1.62 15.49 -14.73
N THR A 600 -0.35 15.17 -14.50
CA THR A 600 0.67 16.18 -14.19
C THR A 600 1.30 16.69 -15.48
N SER A 601 1.14 17.98 -15.75
CA SER A 601 1.81 18.69 -16.83
C SER A 601 3.21 19.09 -16.42
N LEU A 602 4.20 18.82 -17.28
CA LEU A 602 5.59 19.22 -17.09
C LEU A 602 5.97 20.49 -17.88
N SER A 603 5.02 21.10 -18.57
CA SER A 603 5.14 22.40 -19.25
C SER A 603 3.88 23.23 -19.03
N CYS A 604 4.03 24.42 -18.53
CA CYS A 604 2.90 25.33 -18.20
C CYS A 604 3.27 26.76 -18.56
N PRO A 605 3.55 27.10 -19.81
CA PRO A 605 3.96 28.46 -20.21
C PRO A 605 2.92 29.52 -19.86
N GLN A 606 1.64 29.15 -19.79
CA GLN A 606 0.52 30.00 -19.38
C GLN A 606 0.51 30.34 -17.86
N PHE A 607 1.31 29.65 -17.07
CA PHE A 607 1.41 29.84 -15.61
C PHE A 607 2.83 30.14 -15.18
N GLY A 608 3.38 31.30 -15.58
CA GLY A 608 4.67 31.80 -15.12
C GLY A 608 5.82 31.67 -16.10
N GLY A 609 5.54 31.49 -17.41
CA GLY A 609 6.57 31.49 -18.44
C GLY A 609 7.23 30.13 -18.71
N PRO A 610 8.39 30.11 -19.41
CA PRO A 610 9.03 28.86 -19.85
C PRO A 610 9.80 28.10 -18.76
N GLY A 611 9.64 28.47 -17.49
CA GLY A 611 10.31 27.83 -16.34
C GLY A 611 9.79 26.42 -16.04
N PRO A 612 10.42 25.72 -15.09
CA PRO A 612 10.00 24.38 -14.71
C PRO A 612 8.57 24.34 -14.20
N CYS A 613 7.90 23.21 -14.46
CA CYS A 613 6.51 22.98 -14.08
C CYS A 613 6.30 21.52 -13.71
N ALA A 614 5.50 21.28 -12.66
CA ALA A 614 4.95 19.98 -12.32
C ALA A 614 3.53 20.21 -11.78
N LEU A 615 2.57 20.46 -12.69
CA LEU A 615 1.22 20.94 -12.34
C LEU A 615 0.17 19.86 -12.57
N PRO A 616 -0.44 19.28 -11.51
CA PRO A 616 -1.62 18.43 -11.65
C PRO A 616 -2.81 19.22 -12.20
N GLN A 617 -3.51 18.65 -13.18
CA GLN A 617 -4.68 19.25 -13.83
C GLN A 617 -5.70 18.15 -14.18
N ASN A 618 -6.98 18.52 -14.28
CA ASN A 618 -8.03 17.65 -14.79
C ASN A 618 -7.99 17.64 -16.33
N ALA A 619 -7.20 16.79 -16.91
CA ALA A 619 -6.78 16.89 -18.30
C ALA A 619 -7.16 15.70 -19.19
N GLY A 620 -7.86 14.71 -18.68
CA GLY A 620 -8.20 13.53 -19.47
C GLY A 620 -9.56 12.93 -19.16
N ASP A 621 -10.15 12.28 -20.15
CA ASP A 621 -11.28 11.35 -19.98
C ASP A 621 -10.90 10.00 -20.60
N ALA A 622 -11.40 8.91 -20.04
CA ALA A 622 -11.13 7.57 -20.54
C ALA A 622 -12.31 6.63 -20.41
N THR A 623 -12.30 5.63 -21.25
CA THR A 623 -13.12 4.44 -21.16
C THR A 623 -12.25 3.26 -20.73
N VAL A 624 -12.67 2.53 -19.69
CA VAL A 624 -11.95 1.38 -19.16
C VAL A 624 -12.87 0.16 -19.21
N LYS A 625 -12.43 -0.89 -19.89
CA LYS A 625 -13.18 -2.16 -20.01
C LYS A 625 -12.33 -3.30 -19.52
N GLY A 626 -12.96 -4.34 -19.00
CA GLY A 626 -12.20 -5.50 -18.59
C GLY A 626 -13.06 -6.67 -18.17
N ALA A 627 -12.37 -7.78 -17.92
CA ALA A 627 -12.93 -9.01 -17.40
C ALA A 627 -12.02 -9.59 -16.32
N GLU A 628 -12.60 -10.21 -15.33
CA GLU A 628 -11.95 -10.80 -14.17
C GLU A 628 -12.56 -12.14 -13.85
N LEU A 629 -11.73 -13.12 -13.51
CA LEU A 629 -12.14 -14.43 -13.05
C LEU A 629 -11.24 -14.89 -11.92
N GLU A 630 -11.83 -15.48 -10.88
CA GLU A 630 -11.14 -16.10 -9.75
C GLU A 630 -11.73 -17.48 -9.51
N ALA A 631 -10.87 -18.45 -9.28
CA ALA A 631 -11.25 -19.83 -9.03
C ALA A 631 -10.49 -20.42 -7.85
N GLU A 632 -11.16 -21.27 -7.09
CA GLU A 632 -10.56 -22.19 -6.11
C GLU A 632 -11.25 -23.54 -6.28
N ILE A 633 -10.46 -24.60 -6.36
CA ILE A 633 -10.95 -25.94 -6.72
C ILE A 633 -10.28 -26.97 -5.80
N HIS A 634 -11.09 -27.84 -5.20
CA HIS A 634 -10.67 -29.03 -4.42
C HIS A 634 -11.09 -30.28 -5.18
N PRO A 635 -10.39 -30.70 -6.25
CA PRO A 635 -10.84 -31.77 -7.13
C PRO A 635 -10.73 -33.17 -6.52
N ALA A 636 -9.84 -33.32 -5.53
CA ALA A 636 -9.61 -34.54 -4.78
C ALA A 636 -9.17 -34.23 -3.36
N GLY A 637 -9.25 -35.20 -2.45
CA GLY A 637 -8.76 -35.05 -1.08
C GLY A 637 -7.30 -34.62 -1.06
N GLY A 638 -7.01 -33.55 -0.29
CA GLY A 638 -5.69 -32.97 -0.16
C GLY A 638 -5.25 -32.04 -1.32
N LEU A 639 -5.88 -32.07 -2.49
CA LEU A 639 -5.51 -31.22 -3.62
C LEU A 639 -6.31 -29.90 -3.63
N THR A 640 -5.61 -28.79 -3.56
CA THR A 640 -6.15 -27.44 -3.75
C THR A 640 -5.49 -26.78 -4.95
N ILE A 641 -6.28 -26.22 -5.85
CA ILE A 641 -5.83 -25.38 -6.97
C ILE A 641 -6.56 -24.05 -6.86
N ASP A 642 -5.83 -22.96 -6.87
CA ASP A 642 -6.40 -21.61 -6.88
C ASP A 642 -5.78 -20.76 -7.98
N GLY A 643 -6.52 -19.76 -8.45
CA GLY A 643 -5.98 -18.86 -9.46
C GLY A 643 -6.90 -17.72 -9.83
N SER A 644 -6.33 -16.79 -10.54
CA SER A 644 -7.03 -15.62 -11.07
C SER A 644 -6.51 -15.24 -12.45
N ILE A 645 -7.39 -14.64 -13.25
CA ILE A 645 -7.02 -14.01 -14.53
C ILE A 645 -7.80 -12.73 -14.72
N SER A 646 -7.14 -11.73 -15.28
CA SER A 646 -7.77 -10.46 -15.62
C SER A 646 -7.27 -9.89 -16.94
N TYR A 647 -8.18 -9.22 -17.62
CA TYR A 647 -7.96 -8.44 -18.82
C TYR A 647 -8.37 -7.00 -18.57
N LEU A 648 -7.56 -6.03 -18.99
CA LEU A 648 -7.82 -4.61 -18.89
C LEU A 648 -7.57 -3.92 -20.24
N ASP A 649 -8.57 -3.20 -20.74
CA ASP A 649 -8.48 -2.33 -21.90
C ASP A 649 -8.79 -0.89 -21.47
N PHE A 650 -7.76 -0.08 -21.37
CA PHE A 650 -7.84 1.34 -21.03
C PHE A 650 -7.63 2.19 -22.27
N LYS A 651 -8.50 3.15 -22.52
CA LYS A 651 -8.39 4.04 -23.66
C LYS A 651 -8.74 5.47 -23.26
N TYR A 652 -7.82 6.41 -23.46
CA TYR A 652 -8.13 7.84 -23.38
C TYR A 652 -9.07 8.25 -24.51
N ASP A 653 -10.21 8.80 -24.15
CA ASP A 653 -11.20 9.37 -25.09
C ASP A 653 -10.86 10.81 -25.41
N ARG A 654 -10.44 11.57 -24.40
CA ARG A 654 -10.00 12.96 -24.48
C ARG A 654 -8.72 13.17 -23.69
N ILE A 655 -7.78 13.90 -24.24
CA ILE A 655 -6.65 14.50 -23.54
C ILE A 655 -6.66 15.99 -23.85
N ASP A 656 -6.54 16.82 -22.82
CA ASP A 656 -6.37 18.25 -22.97
C ASP A 656 -5.00 18.52 -23.64
N PRO A 657 -4.92 19.27 -24.74
CA PRO A 657 -3.67 19.62 -25.40
C PRO A 657 -2.64 20.26 -24.48
N GLN A 658 -3.08 20.92 -23.40
CA GLN A 658 -2.18 21.52 -22.40
C GLN A 658 -1.54 20.48 -21.45
N ALA A 659 -2.09 19.28 -21.34
CA ALA A 659 -1.43 18.15 -20.66
C ALA A 659 -0.35 17.52 -21.52
N GLY A 660 -0.36 17.81 -22.82
CA GLY A 660 0.69 17.49 -23.76
C GLY A 660 1.75 18.60 -23.77
N VAL A 661 3.02 18.25 -23.60
CA VAL A 661 4.13 19.21 -23.69
C VAL A 661 4.37 19.59 -25.16
N PRO A 662 4.53 20.88 -25.51
CA PRO A 662 5.07 21.27 -26.81
C PRO A 662 6.44 20.62 -27.02
N GLY A 663 6.57 19.82 -28.07
CA GLY A 663 7.81 19.08 -28.35
C GLY A 663 7.75 17.56 -28.21
N GLY A 664 6.57 16.98 -27.94
CA GLY A 664 6.31 15.54 -28.07
C GLY A 664 6.45 14.68 -26.82
N ALA A 665 6.57 15.29 -25.63
CA ALA A 665 6.71 14.56 -24.37
C ALA A 665 5.43 14.52 -23.50
N GLY A 666 4.26 14.85 -24.03
CA GLY A 666 3.00 14.86 -23.32
C GLY A 666 2.21 13.57 -23.41
N VAL A 667 1.21 13.41 -22.55
CA VAL A 667 0.28 12.27 -22.57
C VAL A 667 -0.55 12.31 -23.86
N GLN A 668 -0.64 11.17 -24.55
CA GLN A 668 -1.38 11.00 -25.80
C GLN A 668 -2.49 9.95 -25.64
N LYS A 669 -3.48 9.99 -26.54
CA LYS A 669 -4.63 9.04 -26.51
C LYS A 669 -4.24 7.56 -26.68
N SER A 670 -3.09 7.29 -27.28
CA SER A 670 -2.54 5.94 -27.47
C SER A 670 -1.86 5.37 -26.23
N MET A 671 -1.65 6.19 -25.21
CA MET A 671 -0.98 5.82 -23.97
C MET A 671 -1.94 5.17 -22.98
N VAL A 672 -1.38 4.52 -21.95
CA VAL A 672 -2.12 3.84 -20.89
C VAL A 672 -1.69 4.38 -19.53
N PRO A 673 -2.52 4.26 -18.48
CA PRO A 673 -2.15 4.72 -17.15
C PRO A 673 -1.00 3.89 -16.57
N PRO A 674 -0.24 4.44 -15.63
CA PRO A 674 0.83 3.72 -14.96
C PRO A 674 0.34 2.43 -14.29
N TYR A 675 1.22 1.43 -14.21
CA TYR A 675 1.03 0.17 -13.47
C TYR A 675 -0.26 -0.58 -13.81
N SER A 676 -0.68 -0.51 -15.06
CA SER A 676 -1.94 -1.09 -15.54
C SER A 676 -1.66 -2.17 -16.59
N PRO A 677 -1.32 -3.40 -16.18
CA PRO A 677 -1.07 -4.48 -17.12
C PRO A 677 -2.34 -4.85 -17.87
N LYS A 678 -2.22 -5.08 -19.18
CA LYS A 678 -3.34 -5.52 -20.02
C LYS A 678 -3.80 -6.93 -19.67
N TRP A 679 -2.85 -7.80 -19.29
CA TRP A 679 -3.11 -9.17 -18.82
C TRP A 679 -2.37 -9.40 -17.52
N LYS A 680 -3.06 -9.99 -16.57
CA LYS A 680 -2.50 -10.47 -15.32
C LYS A 680 -3.17 -11.77 -14.94
N TRP A 681 -2.38 -12.77 -14.50
CA TRP A 681 -2.92 -14.01 -14.00
C TRP A 681 -2.00 -14.63 -12.94
N SER A 682 -2.58 -15.48 -12.11
CA SER A 682 -1.86 -16.29 -11.13
C SER A 682 -2.50 -17.65 -11.01
N VAL A 683 -1.68 -18.66 -10.72
CA VAL A 683 -2.12 -20.02 -10.40
C VAL A 683 -1.28 -20.54 -9.24
N GLY A 684 -1.92 -21.13 -8.24
CA GLY A 684 -1.31 -21.86 -7.15
C GLY A 684 -1.85 -23.28 -7.10
N ALA A 685 -1.02 -24.24 -6.73
CA ALA A 685 -1.41 -25.62 -6.52
C ALA A 685 -0.70 -26.20 -5.32
N GLN A 686 -1.40 -26.92 -4.46
CA GLN A 686 -0.83 -27.64 -3.32
C GLN A 686 -1.49 -28.99 -3.16
N TYR A 687 -0.74 -29.93 -2.58
CA TYR A 687 -1.26 -31.24 -2.22
C TYR A 687 -0.82 -31.62 -0.80
N GLU A 688 -1.75 -31.91 0.08
CA GLU A 688 -1.48 -32.37 1.44
C GLU A 688 -1.37 -33.89 1.46
N PHE A 689 -0.18 -34.42 1.73
CA PHE A 689 0.10 -35.82 1.93
C PHE A 689 0.00 -36.13 3.41
N ASP A 690 -0.84 -37.07 3.78
CA ASP A 690 -0.82 -37.68 5.12
C ASP A 690 0.38 -38.63 5.21
N VAL A 691 1.27 -38.41 6.19
CA VAL A 691 2.45 -39.23 6.46
C VAL A 691 2.31 -40.00 7.77
N GLY A 692 1.07 -40.32 8.15
CA GLY A 692 0.71 -41.09 9.32
C GLY A 692 1.15 -40.44 10.63
N ASP A 693 1.79 -41.17 11.52
CA ASP A 693 2.25 -40.68 12.83
C ASP A 693 3.24 -39.52 12.74
N ALA A 694 3.78 -39.24 11.56
CA ALA A 694 4.67 -38.10 11.33
C ALA A 694 3.90 -36.83 10.93
N GLY A 695 2.56 -36.86 10.82
CA GLY A 695 1.73 -35.71 10.50
C GLY A 695 1.44 -35.55 9.02
N SER A 696 1.54 -34.35 8.45
CA SER A 696 1.30 -34.09 7.02
C SER A 696 2.42 -33.32 6.36
N LEU A 697 2.58 -33.52 5.04
CA LEU A 697 3.55 -32.82 4.20
C LEU A 697 2.82 -32.18 3.02
N THR A 698 2.97 -30.87 2.87
CA THR A 698 2.24 -30.10 1.83
C THR A 698 3.21 -29.34 0.95
N PRO A 699 3.61 -29.87 -0.23
CA PRO A 699 4.21 -29.05 -1.27
C PRO A 699 3.18 -28.10 -1.89
N ARG A 700 3.61 -26.85 -2.14
CA ARG A 700 2.87 -25.83 -2.86
C ARG A 700 3.75 -25.17 -3.91
N PHE A 701 3.17 -24.85 -5.05
CA PHE A 701 3.78 -24.09 -6.13
C PHE A 701 2.86 -22.97 -6.55
N ASP A 702 3.40 -21.75 -6.66
CA ASP A 702 2.69 -20.55 -7.09
C ASP A 702 3.41 -19.91 -8.27
N ILE A 703 2.65 -19.47 -9.27
CA ILE A 703 3.16 -18.75 -10.43
C ILE A 703 2.25 -17.55 -10.72
N ALA A 704 2.86 -16.40 -10.97
CA ALA A 704 2.15 -15.16 -11.30
C ALA A 704 2.79 -14.46 -12.49
N TYR A 705 1.96 -13.94 -13.39
CA TYR A 705 2.35 -13.21 -14.59
C TYR A 705 1.68 -11.85 -14.65
N GLN A 706 2.41 -10.86 -15.13
CA GLN A 706 1.87 -9.59 -15.62
C GLN A 706 2.45 -9.26 -17.00
N SER A 707 1.61 -8.68 -17.87
CA SER A 707 2.08 -8.12 -19.14
C SER A 707 2.83 -6.81 -18.92
N ARG A 708 3.45 -6.27 -19.99
CA ARG A 708 4.16 -4.99 -19.98
C ARG A 708 3.33 -3.88 -19.34
N ILE A 709 3.99 -3.05 -18.53
CA ILE A 709 3.45 -1.85 -17.90
C ILE A 709 4.39 -0.66 -18.16
N PHE A 710 3.86 0.55 -17.92
CA PHE A 710 4.65 1.78 -17.82
C PHE A 710 4.56 2.33 -16.41
N THR A 711 5.58 3.09 -15.98
CA THR A 711 5.62 3.63 -14.61
C THR A 711 5.16 5.10 -14.54
N ASN A 712 5.00 5.75 -15.70
CA ASN A 712 4.39 7.07 -15.81
C ASN A 712 3.37 7.13 -16.97
N ALA A 713 2.59 8.20 -17.02
CA ALA A 713 1.51 8.37 -18.01
C ALA A 713 2.02 8.66 -19.43
N VAL A 714 3.27 9.09 -19.59
CA VAL A 714 3.86 9.45 -20.89
C VAL A 714 4.25 8.21 -21.70
N ASN A 715 4.37 7.06 -21.05
CA ASN A 715 4.68 5.77 -21.69
C ASN A 715 5.97 5.78 -22.56
N ALA A 716 6.97 6.55 -22.13
CA ALA A 716 8.25 6.52 -22.82
C ALA A 716 8.79 5.06 -22.85
N PRO A 717 9.38 4.58 -23.97
CA PRO A 717 9.87 3.20 -24.07
C PRO A 717 10.80 2.80 -22.95
N ILE A 718 11.65 3.72 -22.48
CA ILE A 718 12.60 3.50 -21.40
C ILE A 718 11.92 3.26 -20.04
N ASN A 719 10.70 3.78 -19.86
CA ASN A 719 9.84 3.57 -18.70
C ASN A 719 9.07 2.26 -18.74
N GLY A 720 9.07 1.55 -19.86
CA GLY A 720 8.45 0.25 -19.99
C GLY A 720 9.12 -0.75 -19.05
N ILE A 721 8.30 -1.50 -18.31
CA ILE A 721 8.69 -2.73 -17.63
C ILE A 721 8.05 -3.86 -18.42
N GLU A 722 8.91 -4.68 -19.04
CA GLU A 722 8.44 -5.80 -19.87
C GLU A 722 7.64 -6.81 -19.03
N GLY A 723 6.78 -7.56 -19.70
CA GLY A 723 6.02 -8.61 -19.05
C GLY A 723 6.94 -9.66 -18.42
N TYR A 724 6.59 -10.14 -17.24
CA TYR A 724 7.37 -11.15 -16.54
C TYR A 724 6.51 -12.12 -15.76
N THR A 725 7.12 -13.28 -15.48
CA THR A 725 6.56 -14.33 -14.65
C THR A 725 7.48 -14.55 -13.46
N VAL A 726 6.90 -14.67 -12.27
CA VAL A 726 7.60 -15.07 -11.03
C VAL A 726 6.96 -16.33 -10.51
N ALA A 727 7.80 -17.31 -10.13
CA ALA A 727 7.36 -18.57 -9.54
C ALA A 727 7.96 -18.74 -8.13
N ASN A 728 7.16 -19.29 -7.22
CA ASN A 728 7.55 -19.60 -5.84
C ASN A 728 7.24 -21.07 -5.53
N ALA A 729 7.98 -21.66 -4.63
CA ALA A 729 7.72 -23.00 -4.13
C ALA A 729 7.81 -23.03 -2.60
N ARG A 730 6.96 -23.83 -1.97
CA ARG A 730 6.97 -24.05 -0.52
C ARG A 730 6.71 -25.51 -0.20
N LEU A 731 7.39 -26.02 0.80
CA LEU A 731 7.16 -27.33 1.40
C LEU A 731 6.86 -27.13 2.88
N THR A 732 5.69 -27.50 3.33
CA THR A 732 5.25 -27.36 4.71
C THR A 732 5.04 -28.73 5.34
N TRP A 733 5.68 -28.98 6.48
CA TRP A 733 5.38 -30.10 7.35
C TRP A 733 4.54 -29.62 8.54
N ARG A 734 3.52 -30.38 8.91
CA ARG A 734 2.70 -30.19 10.12
C ARG A 734 2.71 -31.43 10.98
N ALA A 735 2.93 -31.25 12.27
CA ALA A 735 2.84 -32.33 13.26
C ALA A 735 1.40 -32.90 13.34
N PRO A 736 1.22 -34.14 13.85
CA PRO A 736 -0.10 -34.78 13.94
C PRO A 736 -1.09 -33.99 14.79
N ASP A 737 -0.62 -33.37 15.87
CA ASP A 737 -1.39 -32.48 16.76
C ASP A 737 -1.62 -31.08 16.18
N ARG A 738 -0.98 -30.80 15.02
CA ARG A 738 -0.99 -29.48 14.35
C ARG A 738 -0.40 -28.32 15.15
N ASP A 739 0.21 -28.58 16.29
CA ASP A 739 0.82 -27.56 17.14
C ASP A 739 2.14 -27.06 16.56
N TRP A 740 2.90 -27.93 15.87
CA TRP A 740 4.14 -27.59 15.19
C TRP A 740 3.98 -27.55 13.68
N GLU A 741 4.55 -26.52 13.08
CA GLU A 741 4.71 -26.40 11.63
C GLU A 741 6.16 -26.01 11.33
N ALA A 742 6.73 -26.67 10.31
CA ALA A 742 8.01 -26.27 9.72
C ALA A 742 7.84 -26.13 8.21
N SER A 743 8.40 -25.08 7.62
CA SER A 743 8.36 -24.89 6.18
C SER A 743 9.68 -24.42 5.60
N LEU A 744 9.95 -24.89 4.38
CA LEU A 744 10.99 -24.39 3.50
C LEU A 744 10.33 -23.68 2.32
N GLU A 745 10.69 -22.43 2.07
CA GLU A 745 10.21 -21.68 0.93
C GLU A 745 11.34 -21.18 0.04
N VAL A 746 11.07 -21.09 -1.26
CA VAL A 746 11.93 -20.43 -2.25
C VAL A 746 11.06 -19.46 -3.05
N THR A 747 11.38 -18.19 -2.98
CA THR A 747 10.74 -17.13 -3.77
C THR A 747 11.59 -16.81 -4.99
N ASN A 748 10.94 -16.35 -6.07
CA ASN A 748 11.60 -16.14 -7.37
C ASN A 748 12.45 -17.36 -7.79
N LEU A 749 11.83 -18.53 -7.82
CA LEU A 749 12.49 -19.84 -8.03
C LEU A 749 13.37 -19.87 -9.28
N THR A 750 12.98 -19.17 -10.33
CA THR A 750 13.71 -19.11 -11.62
C THR A 750 14.79 -18.03 -11.67
N ASP A 751 15.01 -17.31 -10.56
CA ASP A 751 15.93 -16.16 -10.47
C ASP A 751 15.71 -15.11 -11.55
N LYS A 752 14.45 -14.82 -11.81
CA LYS A 752 14.04 -13.86 -12.84
C LYS A 752 14.41 -12.45 -12.44
N LEU A 753 15.26 -11.78 -13.22
CA LEU A 753 15.44 -10.33 -13.11
C LEU A 753 14.20 -9.63 -13.67
N TYR A 754 13.59 -8.79 -12.88
CA TYR A 754 12.50 -7.89 -13.26
C TYR A 754 12.61 -6.58 -12.48
N TYR A 755 11.91 -5.55 -12.93
CA TYR A 755 11.82 -4.29 -12.20
C TYR A 755 10.43 -4.13 -11.61
N THR A 756 10.35 -3.63 -10.37
CA THR A 756 9.09 -3.33 -9.68
C THR A 756 8.55 -1.97 -10.05
N THR A 757 9.46 -0.99 -10.19
CA THR A 757 9.19 0.38 -10.63
C THR A 757 10.39 0.95 -11.38
N LYS A 758 10.16 2.04 -12.11
CA LYS A 758 11.20 2.90 -12.71
C LYS A 758 10.84 4.36 -12.44
N PHE A 759 11.84 5.18 -12.20
CA PHE A 759 11.68 6.61 -12.00
C PHE A 759 12.39 7.36 -13.12
N ASP A 760 11.63 8.12 -13.92
CA ASP A 760 12.09 8.77 -15.14
C ASP A 760 12.14 10.28 -14.96
N LEU A 761 13.32 10.84 -15.02
CA LEU A 761 13.60 12.27 -14.98
C LEU A 761 14.16 12.81 -16.33
N THR A 762 14.03 12.07 -17.42
CA THR A 762 14.48 12.54 -18.74
C THR A 762 13.71 13.77 -19.21
N GLY A 763 12.39 13.81 -18.95
CA GLY A 763 11.53 14.94 -19.26
C GLY A 763 11.74 16.17 -18.37
N ALA A 764 12.32 15.99 -17.17
CA ALA A 764 12.63 17.08 -16.24
C ALA A 764 14.01 17.72 -16.49
N GLY A 765 14.75 17.27 -17.50
CA GLY A 765 16.06 17.78 -17.84
C GLY A 765 17.23 17.20 -17.02
N ALA A 766 16.96 16.29 -16.06
CA ALA A 766 17.99 15.59 -15.32
C ALA A 766 18.68 14.51 -16.16
N GLY A 767 17.96 13.93 -17.14
CA GLY A 767 18.50 12.96 -18.08
C GLY A 767 18.73 11.57 -17.49
N SER A 768 18.02 11.21 -16.40
CA SER A 768 18.17 9.93 -15.71
C SER A 768 16.93 9.06 -15.79
N VAL A 769 17.14 7.73 -15.76
CA VAL A 769 16.12 6.74 -15.42
C VAL A 769 16.70 5.76 -14.40
N ALA A 770 16.12 5.74 -13.24
CA ALA A 770 16.42 4.78 -12.18
C ALA A 770 15.43 3.61 -12.20
N GLY A 771 15.89 2.40 -11.86
CA GLY A 771 15.05 1.21 -11.76
C GLY A 771 15.21 0.52 -10.42
N GLN A 772 14.11 0.03 -9.90
CA GLN A 772 14.12 -0.81 -8.70
C GLN A 772 14.03 -2.27 -9.11
N PRO A 773 15.14 -3.04 -9.08
CA PRO A 773 15.11 -4.46 -9.39
C PRO A 773 14.28 -5.20 -8.34
N GLY A 774 13.53 -6.21 -8.79
CA GLY A 774 12.89 -7.15 -7.87
C GLY A 774 13.92 -7.96 -7.10
N MET A 775 13.52 -8.46 -5.93
CA MET A 775 14.38 -9.30 -5.11
C MET A 775 14.84 -10.54 -5.91
N PRO A 776 16.14 -10.91 -5.90
CA PRO A 776 16.63 -12.12 -6.53
C PRO A 776 16.00 -13.36 -5.90
N ARG A 777 16.37 -14.56 -6.35
CA ARG A 777 15.91 -15.80 -5.74
C ARG A 777 16.35 -15.85 -4.27
N GLU A 778 15.37 -16.08 -3.38
CA GLU A 778 15.57 -16.17 -1.94
C GLU A 778 14.97 -17.45 -1.37
N TRP A 779 15.56 -17.95 -0.29
CA TRP A 779 15.06 -19.09 0.46
C TRP A 779 14.85 -18.72 1.93
N ALA A 780 13.89 -19.38 2.58
CA ALA A 780 13.70 -19.25 4.01
C ALA A 780 13.18 -20.55 4.63
N VAL A 781 13.57 -20.78 5.89
CA VAL A 781 13.03 -21.82 6.77
C VAL A 781 12.24 -21.13 7.87
N THR A 782 11.01 -21.59 8.06
CA THR A 782 10.12 -21.07 9.11
C THR A 782 9.73 -22.22 10.03
N VAL A 783 9.75 -21.96 11.34
CA VAL A 783 9.23 -22.86 12.37
C VAL A 783 8.18 -22.09 13.16
N LYS A 784 7.03 -22.72 13.36
CA LYS A 784 5.89 -22.17 14.11
C LYS A 784 5.43 -23.18 15.16
N LYS A 785 5.18 -22.68 16.38
CA LYS A 785 4.49 -23.39 17.45
C LYS A 785 3.20 -22.66 17.76
N SER A 786 2.08 -23.37 17.70
CA SER A 786 0.76 -22.91 18.17
C SER A 786 0.47 -23.52 19.54
N PHE A 787 -0.33 -22.89 20.35
CA PHE A 787 -0.73 -23.34 21.69
C PHE A 787 -2.13 -22.83 22.05
#